data_c8a0769eb8150b221c312a8e4febba04
#
_entry.id   c8a0769eb8150b221c312a8e4febba04
#
_cell.length_a   1.000
_cell.length_b   1.000
_cell.length_c   1.000
_cell.angle_alpha   90.00
_cell.angle_beta   90.00
_cell.angle_gamma   90.00
#
_symmetry.space_group_name_H-M   'P 1'
#
loop_
_entity.id
_entity.type
_entity.pdbx_description
1 polymer ?
#
loop_
_entity_poly.entity_id
_entity_poly.type
_entity_poly.pdbx_seq_one_letter_code
_entity_poly.pdbx_strand_id
1 'polypeptide(L)'
;AIAARFAGDLDGTLVVQGTIVSTGYRAVTAPADLSKLDDDDVLQGGSAIVIEGDVAKGIRFAVPPADTDKDDPDEDKDGIDDAKEGSAKVVSYGAAPAVVIGATDRDIAIGALPATGTGFGIIVDGSIAGQGVYSGIDGNGMVVGGRGGNVTIAGGIAVNGSIAASSIDSNATALRLGAGASTAELRNAGTISASGGGRDATRATAVSVDVGANLPYLRNSGTIKATALKDTSTAIAIVDRSGTLRLVENSGQIIASGAKADTGRNIAIDLTAVVAGATVRQTVVGSGADAPGIKGDILFGSGEDRLELLDGTVAGDVSFGAGLDRFVLSGDASFAGKASFGGQADELTLSGTSGFAGTADFAGGAGKLTLADKALFKGRLVGSENLSVMVNGGALDLTGPTTLSTLAVGANGVVVTTLSKDPAAGSGITVTGNASFADGAKLKLRLTDIAEAEGIYTVIDAGTLTGAGSLKPDVALVPFMYKAQLAVDQAAGLVKVDIDRKATDELGLNRAQTTAYDALYAALAEDDDVAGVFLGITEKDPFRAAVAQTLPDHAGGAFDGLSLGIRTVARRLAEPQGPFERKEKLSIVFDAAGWDSSKDEGDTAQYDLDGLGFSGGAELQTGLGTVGATATWLWNRHDTLADNSLISNTYEGALYWRGKWGALSGFARGSYSFANFDGARYFNGKDGDQTITRTMDGEWSGNATSFIAGVSLEAGSQFFFFRPSVTLDYIRLSEDGYVETGGEALNLTVEDRTSDELAVNVGSAVGVDLLGMRRRDKNWLRIEAEGGWREILSGELGATTARFGDGDSFTLTPEERTSGWFARLRGVGGDAFYTISGELSAEEHNDKIGYALRASVSFAM
;
A
#
# COMPACT_ATOMS: atom_id res chain seq x y z
N ALA A 1 -10.45 -43.97 -32.76
CA ALA A 1 -9.65 -43.96 -34.00
C ALA A 1 -8.43 -43.06 -33.83
N ILE A 2 -7.35 -43.34 -34.50
CA ILE A 2 -6.15 -42.50 -34.63
C ILE A 2 -6.36 -41.68 -35.91
N ALA A 3 -6.10 -40.33 -35.84
CA ALA A 3 -6.31 -39.50 -37.03
C ALA A 3 -5.14 -39.65 -38.05
N ALA A 4 -3.89 -39.71 -37.58
CA ALA A 4 -2.73 -39.94 -38.42
C ALA A 4 -1.76 -40.93 -37.76
N ARG A 5 -1.30 -41.98 -38.51
CA ARG A 5 -0.38 -43.00 -38.02
C ARG A 5 0.77 -43.19 -39.00
N PHE A 6 1.99 -43.03 -38.51
CA PHE A 6 3.22 -43.24 -39.27
C PHE A 6 3.92 -44.50 -38.69
N ALA A 7 3.62 -45.67 -39.28
CA ALA A 7 4.13 -46.96 -38.81
C ALA A 7 5.44 -47.38 -39.48
N GLY A 8 5.77 -46.80 -40.63
CA GLY A 8 7.00 -47.08 -41.37
C GLY A 8 8.03 -45.97 -41.20
N ASP A 9 9.26 -46.24 -41.65
CA ASP A 9 10.37 -45.30 -41.57
C ASP A 9 10.22 -44.20 -42.65
N LEU A 10 10.58 -42.93 -42.23
CA LEU A 10 10.59 -41.78 -43.11
C LEU A 10 12.02 -41.28 -43.31
N ASP A 11 12.51 -41.30 -44.57
CA ASP A 11 13.86 -40.82 -44.94
C ASP A 11 13.96 -39.29 -44.92
N GLY A 12 12.83 -38.63 -44.82
CA GLY A 12 12.69 -37.17 -44.82
C GLY A 12 12.37 -36.57 -43.45
N THR A 13 11.96 -35.30 -43.50
CA THR A 13 11.38 -34.57 -42.34
C THR A 13 9.87 -34.81 -42.31
N LEU A 14 9.32 -35.10 -41.14
CA LEU A 14 7.87 -35.05 -40.92
C LEU A 14 7.46 -33.64 -40.54
N VAL A 15 6.78 -32.94 -41.44
CA VAL A 15 6.21 -31.60 -41.19
C VAL A 15 4.72 -31.75 -40.99
N VAL A 16 4.22 -31.18 -39.92
CA VAL A 16 2.80 -31.07 -39.60
C VAL A 16 2.39 -29.61 -39.70
N GLN A 17 1.45 -29.27 -40.57
CA GLN A 17 0.80 -28.00 -40.73
C GLN A 17 -0.72 -28.18 -40.67
N GLY A 18 -1.46 -27.11 -40.37
CA GLY A 18 -2.92 -27.15 -40.27
C GLY A 18 -3.44 -27.94 -39.06
N THR A 19 -4.67 -28.41 -39.13
CA THR A 19 -5.38 -29.00 -37.99
C THR A 19 -5.53 -30.49 -38.10
N ILE A 20 -5.04 -31.26 -37.10
CA ILE A 20 -5.22 -32.69 -36.95
C ILE A 20 -5.95 -32.94 -35.63
N VAL A 21 -7.15 -33.51 -35.68
CA VAL A 21 -8.02 -33.70 -34.52
C VAL A 21 -8.48 -35.14 -34.41
N SER A 22 -8.41 -35.70 -33.20
CA SER A 22 -9.10 -36.92 -32.83
C SER A 22 -10.18 -36.64 -31.82
N THR A 23 -11.44 -36.76 -32.20
CA THR A 23 -12.57 -36.40 -31.35
C THR A 23 -13.09 -37.62 -30.56
N GLY A 24 -13.52 -38.66 -31.20
CA GLY A 24 -14.24 -39.77 -30.57
C GLY A 24 -15.62 -39.35 -30.02
N TYR A 25 -15.68 -38.32 -29.28
CA TYR A 25 -16.91 -37.77 -28.70
C TYR A 25 -17.83 -37.12 -29.72
N ARG A 26 -19.14 -37.26 -29.51
CA ARG A 26 -20.16 -36.48 -30.23
C ARG A 26 -20.08 -35.01 -29.96
N ALA A 27 -19.82 -34.63 -28.69
CA ALA A 27 -19.64 -33.26 -28.26
C ALA A 27 -18.27 -33.08 -27.64
N VAL A 28 -17.40 -32.24 -28.23
CA VAL A 28 -16.05 -31.94 -27.74
C VAL A 28 -16.04 -30.87 -26.65
N THR A 29 -17.20 -30.35 -26.30
CA THR A 29 -17.45 -29.52 -25.11
C THR A 29 -18.57 -30.16 -24.31
N ALA A 30 -18.37 -30.43 -23.03
CA ALA A 30 -19.36 -31.06 -22.19
C ALA A 30 -20.66 -30.23 -22.19
N PRO A 31 -21.81 -30.81 -22.54
CA PRO A 31 -23.09 -30.10 -22.50
C PRO A 31 -23.48 -29.84 -21.05
N ALA A 32 -24.32 -28.80 -20.85
CA ALA A 32 -24.80 -28.40 -19.53
C ALA A 32 -25.62 -29.50 -18.82
N ASP A 33 -26.30 -30.34 -19.59
CA ASP A 33 -27.10 -31.47 -19.09
C ASP A 33 -26.47 -32.81 -19.56
N LEU A 34 -25.68 -33.40 -18.65
CA LEU A 34 -24.97 -34.65 -18.92
C LEU A 34 -25.89 -35.89 -18.86
N SER A 35 -27.09 -35.77 -18.30
CA SER A 35 -28.04 -36.92 -18.18
C SER A 35 -28.67 -37.36 -19.52
N LYS A 36 -28.48 -36.57 -20.55
CA LYS A 36 -28.96 -36.82 -21.93
C LYS A 36 -27.91 -37.55 -22.78
N LEU A 37 -26.71 -37.76 -22.27
CA LEU A 37 -25.64 -38.47 -22.95
C LEU A 37 -25.82 -39.95 -22.72
N ASP A 38 -25.61 -40.75 -23.78
CA ASP A 38 -25.54 -42.19 -23.70
C ASP A 38 -24.11 -42.71 -24.00
N ASP A 39 -23.89 -44.03 -23.98
CA ASP A 39 -22.56 -44.59 -24.02
C ASP A 39 -21.81 -44.27 -25.34
N ASP A 40 -22.49 -44.04 -26.43
CA ASP A 40 -21.86 -43.72 -27.72
C ASP A 40 -21.51 -42.21 -27.83
N ASP A 41 -22.18 -41.35 -27.10
CA ASP A 41 -21.84 -39.93 -27.02
C ASP A 41 -20.51 -39.67 -26.28
N VAL A 42 -20.11 -40.57 -25.35
CA VAL A 42 -18.89 -40.47 -24.54
C VAL A 42 -17.74 -41.36 -24.98
N LEU A 43 -17.85 -41.99 -26.17
CA LEU A 43 -16.76 -42.75 -26.76
C LEU A 43 -15.54 -41.87 -27.01
N GLN A 44 -14.40 -42.28 -26.49
CA GLN A 44 -13.14 -41.55 -26.65
C GLN A 44 -12.46 -41.89 -27.99
N GLY A 45 -11.81 -40.87 -28.58
CA GLY A 45 -10.88 -41.05 -29.68
C GLY A 45 -9.57 -41.69 -29.25
N GLY A 46 -8.78 -42.15 -30.23
CA GLY A 46 -7.36 -42.44 -30.01
C GLY A 46 -6.50 -41.17 -30.06
N SER A 47 -5.21 -41.31 -30.22
CA SER A 47 -4.28 -40.21 -30.41
C SER A 47 -4.52 -39.51 -31.75
N ALA A 48 -4.28 -38.19 -31.81
CA ALA A 48 -4.34 -37.49 -33.08
C ALA A 48 -3.19 -37.92 -34.02
N ILE A 49 -1.96 -38.00 -33.48
CA ILE A 49 -0.79 -38.45 -34.23
C ILE A 49 -0.09 -39.57 -33.47
N VAL A 50 0.27 -40.66 -34.19
CA VAL A 50 1.11 -41.73 -33.66
C VAL A 50 2.27 -41.99 -34.63
N ILE A 51 3.51 -41.96 -34.14
CA ILE A 51 4.76 -42.17 -34.89
C ILE A 51 5.45 -43.38 -34.30
N GLU A 52 5.55 -44.44 -35.10
CA GLU A 52 6.09 -45.73 -34.69
C GLU A 52 7.29 -46.18 -35.57
N GLY A 53 7.71 -45.34 -36.54
CA GLY A 53 8.87 -45.51 -37.38
C GLY A 53 9.95 -44.51 -37.16
N ASP A 54 11.15 -44.75 -37.74
CA ASP A 54 12.23 -43.78 -37.75
C ASP A 54 11.84 -42.55 -38.57
N VAL A 55 12.34 -41.34 -38.15
CA VAL A 55 12.21 -40.10 -38.93
C VAL A 55 13.58 -39.50 -39.11
N ALA A 56 14.21 -39.78 -40.25
CA ALA A 56 15.64 -39.53 -40.46
C ALA A 56 16.06 -38.05 -40.34
N LYS A 57 15.15 -37.14 -40.68
CA LYS A 57 15.42 -35.65 -40.65
C LYS A 57 14.50 -34.89 -39.73
N GLY A 58 14.00 -35.57 -38.66
CA GLY A 58 13.29 -34.91 -37.56
C GLY A 58 11.82 -34.60 -37.84
N ILE A 59 11.15 -34.08 -36.79
CA ILE A 59 9.72 -33.78 -36.77
C ILE A 59 9.54 -32.29 -36.47
N ARG A 60 8.71 -31.63 -37.27
CA ARG A 60 8.34 -30.23 -37.06
C ARG A 60 6.83 -30.04 -37.03
N PHE A 61 6.28 -29.51 -35.96
CA PHE A 61 4.93 -29.00 -35.89
C PHE A 61 5.01 -27.48 -36.26
N ALA A 62 4.81 -27.19 -37.53
CA ALA A 62 5.21 -25.94 -38.13
C ALA A 62 4.14 -24.82 -37.97
N VAL A 63 4.61 -23.62 -38.01
CA VAL A 63 3.83 -22.42 -38.31
C VAL A 63 4.26 -21.99 -39.70
N PRO A 64 3.35 -21.66 -40.62
CA PRO A 64 3.70 -21.16 -41.94
C PRO A 64 4.53 -19.90 -41.82
N PRO A 65 5.41 -19.59 -42.81
CA PRO A 65 6.05 -18.32 -42.92
C PRO A 65 5.01 -17.18 -42.96
N ALA A 66 5.41 -15.99 -42.58
CA ALA A 66 4.54 -14.83 -42.69
C ALA A 66 4.40 -14.45 -44.18
N ASP A 67 3.17 -14.31 -44.68
CA ASP A 67 2.87 -13.75 -46.01
C ASP A 67 3.37 -12.28 -46.03
N THR A 68 4.49 -12.03 -46.70
CA THR A 68 5.13 -10.71 -46.88
C THR A 68 4.90 -10.08 -48.24
N ASP A 69 4.48 -10.89 -49.24
CA ASP A 69 4.17 -10.45 -50.61
C ASP A 69 2.79 -10.99 -51.04
N LYS A 70 1.75 -10.21 -50.86
CA LYS A 70 0.36 -10.55 -51.21
C LYS A 70 0.11 -10.78 -52.70
N ASP A 71 1.05 -10.48 -53.55
CA ASP A 71 0.99 -10.68 -55.00
C ASP A 71 1.58 -12.04 -55.39
N ASP A 72 2.36 -12.73 -54.52
CA ASP A 72 2.85 -14.10 -54.67
C ASP A 72 2.03 -15.04 -53.80
N PRO A 73 1.12 -15.86 -54.31
CA PRO A 73 0.22 -16.69 -53.55
C PRO A 73 0.88 -17.93 -52.90
N ASP A 74 2.15 -18.22 -53.16
CA ASP A 74 2.94 -19.35 -52.66
C ASP A 74 4.39 -18.91 -52.50
N GLU A 75 4.60 -18.01 -51.52
CA GLU A 75 5.87 -17.28 -51.33
C GLU A 75 7.02 -18.21 -50.91
N ASP A 76 6.75 -19.24 -50.13
CA ASP A 76 7.73 -20.24 -49.68
C ASP A 76 7.93 -21.42 -50.66
N LYS A 77 7.09 -21.48 -51.72
CA LYS A 77 7.14 -22.44 -52.81
C LYS A 77 6.99 -23.91 -52.39
N ASP A 78 6.13 -24.12 -51.36
CA ASP A 78 5.84 -25.46 -50.88
C ASP A 78 4.68 -26.13 -51.65
N GLY A 79 3.98 -25.37 -52.52
CA GLY A 79 2.90 -25.84 -53.38
C GLY A 79 1.51 -25.67 -52.76
N ILE A 80 1.40 -24.92 -51.62
CA ILE A 80 0.15 -24.59 -50.94
C ILE A 80 0.03 -23.06 -50.96
N ASP A 81 -1.13 -22.54 -51.39
CA ASP A 81 -1.37 -21.08 -51.35
C ASP A 81 -1.25 -20.59 -49.90
N ASP A 82 -0.55 -19.45 -49.64
CA ASP A 82 -0.35 -18.85 -48.31
C ASP A 82 -1.69 -18.68 -47.56
N ALA A 83 -2.75 -18.30 -48.28
CA ALA A 83 -4.09 -18.15 -47.70
C ALA A 83 -4.75 -19.49 -47.24
N LYS A 84 -4.18 -20.62 -47.62
CA LYS A 84 -4.64 -21.98 -47.26
C LYS A 84 -3.74 -22.65 -46.25
N GLU A 85 -2.60 -22.06 -45.94
CA GLU A 85 -1.72 -22.51 -44.91
C GLU A 85 -2.27 -22.30 -43.52
N GLY A 86 -1.88 -23.12 -42.56
CA GLY A 86 -2.30 -23.02 -41.19
C GLY A 86 -1.25 -23.56 -40.23
N SER A 87 -1.10 -22.88 -39.11
CA SER A 87 -0.23 -23.37 -38.04
C SER A 87 -0.65 -24.76 -37.55
N ALA A 88 0.30 -25.62 -37.25
CA ALA A 88 0.05 -26.96 -36.68
C ALA A 88 -0.85 -26.82 -35.43
N LYS A 89 -1.99 -27.45 -35.45
CA LYS A 89 -2.92 -27.57 -34.33
C LYS A 89 -3.31 -29.05 -34.19
N VAL A 90 -2.67 -29.74 -33.23
CA VAL A 90 -2.88 -31.16 -32.99
C VAL A 90 -3.67 -31.31 -31.69
N VAL A 91 -4.88 -31.87 -31.77
CA VAL A 91 -5.77 -31.99 -30.62
C VAL A 91 -6.32 -33.42 -30.49
N SER A 92 -6.29 -33.96 -29.27
CA SER A 92 -7.07 -35.12 -28.90
C SER A 92 -8.11 -34.77 -27.85
N TYR A 93 -9.31 -35.31 -28.03
CA TYR A 93 -10.38 -35.24 -27.04
C TYR A 93 -10.55 -36.64 -26.42
N GLY A 94 -10.31 -36.75 -25.10
CA GLY A 94 -10.28 -37.98 -24.33
C GLY A 94 -8.94 -38.24 -23.68
N ALA A 95 -8.77 -39.46 -23.12
CA ALA A 95 -7.57 -39.80 -22.34
C ALA A 95 -6.35 -40.11 -23.22
N ALA A 96 -6.52 -40.36 -24.51
CA ALA A 96 -5.39 -40.64 -25.40
C ALA A 96 -4.53 -39.38 -25.63
N PRO A 97 -3.18 -39.48 -25.59
CA PRO A 97 -2.32 -38.35 -25.88
C PRO A 97 -2.55 -37.79 -27.30
N ALA A 98 -2.45 -36.46 -27.46
CA ALA A 98 -2.57 -35.85 -28.78
C ALA A 98 -1.47 -36.32 -29.73
N VAL A 99 -0.23 -36.45 -29.23
CA VAL A 99 0.91 -36.97 -29.98
C VAL A 99 1.57 -38.09 -29.19
N VAL A 100 1.82 -39.21 -29.87
CA VAL A 100 2.59 -40.36 -29.35
C VAL A 100 3.76 -40.65 -30.29
N ILE A 101 4.97 -40.71 -29.74
CA ILE A 101 6.19 -41.10 -30.45
C ILE A 101 6.77 -42.30 -29.77
N GLY A 102 6.77 -43.46 -30.40
CA GLY A 102 7.30 -44.73 -29.86
C GLY A 102 6.58 -45.93 -30.40
N ALA A 103 7.30 -47.05 -30.52
CA ALA A 103 6.82 -48.36 -30.95
C ALA A 103 6.81 -49.34 -29.78
N THR A 104 6.07 -50.45 -29.93
CA THR A 104 5.98 -51.52 -28.91
C THR A 104 7.02 -52.60 -29.12
N ASP A 105 7.48 -52.79 -30.34
CA ASP A 105 8.24 -53.96 -30.81
C ASP A 105 9.59 -53.59 -31.45
N ARG A 106 9.90 -52.31 -31.52
CA ARG A 106 11.18 -51.84 -32.10
C ARG A 106 11.63 -50.50 -31.47
N ASP A 107 12.92 -50.28 -31.53
CA ASP A 107 13.49 -48.97 -31.23
C ASP A 107 13.27 -48.05 -32.43
N ILE A 108 13.13 -46.73 -32.15
CA ILE A 108 13.01 -45.70 -33.19
C ILE A 108 13.99 -44.56 -32.94
N ALA A 109 14.46 -43.97 -34.06
CA ALA A 109 15.36 -42.84 -34.05
C ALA A 109 14.73 -41.61 -34.74
N ILE A 110 14.75 -40.45 -34.06
CA ILE A 110 14.34 -39.20 -34.64
C ILE A 110 15.60 -38.37 -34.89
N GLY A 111 15.94 -38.18 -36.17
CA GLY A 111 17.11 -37.42 -36.58
C GLY A 111 16.97 -35.93 -36.36
N ALA A 112 18.05 -35.16 -36.60
CA ALA A 112 18.04 -33.73 -36.48
C ALA A 112 17.35 -33.04 -37.68
N LEU A 113 16.67 -31.94 -37.46
CA LEU A 113 16.05 -31.07 -38.48
C LEU A 113 17.13 -30.23 -39.19
N PRO A 114 17.50 -30.51 -40.42
CA PRO A 114 18.64 -29.87 -41.07
C PRO A 114 18.37 -28.43 -41.47
N ALA A 115 17.11 -28.08 -41.79
CA ALA A 115 16.72 -26.76 -42.24
C ALA A 115 16.80 -25.68 -41.17
N THR A 116 16.82 -26.07 -39.88
CA THR A 116 16.80 -25.08 -38.76
C THR A 116 18.18 -24.71 -38.24
N GLY A 117 19.22 -25.45 -38.59
CA GLY A 117 20.57 -25.28 -38.08
C GLY A 117 20.74 -25.46 -36.57
N THR A 118 19.66 -25.84 -35.84
CA THR A 118 19.65 -25.92 -34.36
C THR A 118 20.10 -27.29 -33.84
N GLY A 119 20.06 -28.33 -34.69
CA GLY A 119 20.37 -29.71 -34.31
C GLY A 119 19.24 -30.46 -33.56
N PHE A 120 18.11 -29.82 -33.27
CA PHE A 120 16.96 -30.45 -32.59
C PHE A 120 16.27 -31.48 -33.51
N GLY A 121 15.85 -32.60 -32.92
CA GLY A 121 15.09 -33.63 -33.60
C GLY A 121 13.59 -33.39 -33.64
N ILE A 122 13.06 -32.69 -32.63
CA ILE A 122 11.65 -32.30 -32.57
C ILE A 122 11.51 -30.82 -32.31
N ILE A 123 10.73 -30.12 -33.15
CA ILE A 123 10.42 -28.71 -32.96
C ILE A 123 8.89 -28.50 -32.97
N VAL A 124 8.36 -27.90 -31.96
CA VAL A 124 6.95 -27.54 -31.81
C VAL A 124 6.83 -26.02 -31.91
N ASP A 125 6.56 -25.49 -33.11
CA ASP A 125 6.28 -24.09 -33.34
C ASP A 125 4.77 -23.79 -33.21
N GLY A 126 3.90 -24.75 -33.54
CA GLY A 126 2.45 -24.70 -33.44
C GLY A 126 1.92 -25.13 -32.07
N SER A 127 0.79 -25.82 -32.04
CA SER A 127 0.11 -26.24 -30.79
C SER A 127 -0.22 -27.71 -30.75
N ILE A 128 0.01 -28.35 -29.58
CA ILE A 128 -0.38 -29.71 -29.27
C ILE A 128 -1.23 -29.67 -27.99
N ALA A 129 -2.48 -30.21 -28.02
CA ALA A 129 -3.36 -30.20 -26.89
C ALA A 129 -4.08 -31.52 -26.64
N GLY A 130 -4.03 -32.05 -25.43
CA GLY A 130 -4.81 -33.17 -24.96
C GLY A 130 -5.90 -32.71 -23.97
N GLN A 131 -7.16 -33.04 -24.24
CA GLN A 131 -8.30 -32.52 -23.49
C GLN A 131 -9.19 -33.67 -22.97
N GLY A 132 -9.21 -33.85 -21.66
CA GLY A 132 -10.17 -34.67 -20.94
C GLY A 132 -11.48 -33.91 -20.76
N VAL A 133 -12.43 -34.08 -21.69
CA VAL A 133 -13.65 -33.25 -21.77
C VAL A 133 -14.67 -33.58 -20.70
N TYR A 134 -14.74 -34.88 -20.30
CA TYR A 134 -15.73 -35.35 -19.33
C TYR A 134 -15.09 -35.71 -17.98
N SER A 135 -15.93 -35.80 -16.94
CA SER A 135 -15.48 -36.20 -15.61
C SER A 135 -14.79 -37.58 -15.61
N GLY A 136 -13.66 -37.66 -14.90
CA GLY A 136 -12.87 -38.90 -14.82
C GLY A 136 -11.94 -39.16 -15.99
N ILE A 137 -11.89 -38.26 -16.97
CA ILE A 137 -11.06 -38.44 -18.16
C ILE A 137 -9.79 -37.62 -18.03
N ASP A 138 -8.63 -38.27 -18.16
CA ASP A 138 -7.33 -37.61 -18.15
C ASP A 138 -7.11 -36.78 -19.43
N GLY A 139 -6.35 -35.71 -19.34
CA GLY A 139 -5.85 -34.95 -20.49
C GLY A 139 -4.37 -35.22 -20.70
N ASN A 140 -3.96 -35.62 -21.94
CA ASN A 140 -2.57 -35.90 -22.25
C ASN A 140 -2.14 -35.23 -23.56
N GLY A 141 -1.11 -34.36 -23.48
CA GLY A 141 -0.60 -33.63 -24.62
C GLY A 141 0.31 -34.49 -25.51
N MET A 142 1.59 -34.56 -25.22
CA MET A 142 2.60 -35.26 -25.98
C MET A 142 3.30 -36.33 -25.13
N VAL A 143 3.42 -37.55 -25.64
CA VAL A 143 4.14 -38.66 -25.00
C VAL A 143 5.21 -39.16 -25.93
N VAL A 144 6.46 -39.27 -25.43
CA VAL A 144 7.61 -39.83 -26.12
C VAL A 144 8.10 -41.04 -25.34
N GLY A 145 8.21 -42.21 -25.99
CA GLY A 145 8.61 -43.47 -25.35
C GLY A 145 7.50 -44.08 -24.50
N GLY A 146 7.87 -44.98 -23.57
CA GLY A 146 6.94 -45.65 -22.65
C GLY A 146 6.06 -46.72 -23.28
N ARG A 147 6.40 -47.20 -24.48
CA ARG A 147 5.66 -48.25 -25.22
C ARG A 147 6.38 -49.58 -25.30
N GLY A 148 7.62 -49.65 -24.90
CA GLY A 148 8.44 -50.87 -24.92
C GLY A 148 9.74 -50.68 -25.69
N GLY A 149 9.70 -50.18 -26.93
CA GLY A 149 10.88 -49.77 -27.69
C GLY A 149 11.47 -48.45 -27.20
N ASN A 150 12.79 -48.28 -27.40
CA ASN A 150 13.48 -47.02 -27.10
C ASN A 150 13.16 -45.95 -28.15
N VAL A 151 13.18 -44.69 -27.75
CA VAL A 151 13.05 -43.54 -28.63
C VAL A 151 14.26 -42.63 -28.40
N THR A 152 15.14 -42.55 -29.41
CA THR A 152 16.29 -41.66 -29.36
C THR A 152 16.03 -40.41 -30.21
N ILE A 153 16.14 -39.23 -29.59
CA ILE A 153 15.93 -37.98 -30.29
C ILE A 153 17.26 -37.23 -30.41
N ALA A 154 17.66 -36.91 -31.63
CA ALA A 154 18.88 -36.15 -31.89
C ALA A 154 18.74 -34.72 -31.36
N GLY A 155 19.80 -34.22 -30.70
CA GLY A 155 19.94 -32.84 -30.24
C GLY A 155 18.97 -32.44 -29.15
N GLY A 156 17.68 -32.63 -29.30
CA GLY A 156 16.70 -32.25 -28.31
C GLY A 156 15.27 -32.04 -28.80
N ILE A 157 14.42 -31.60 -27.91
CA ILE A 157 13.05 -31.16 -28.15
C ILE A 157 12.99 -29.63 -27.91
N ALA A 158 12.56 -28.87 -28.92
CA ALA A 158 12.32 -27.44 -28.79
C ALA A 158 10.81 -27.17 -28.84
N VAL A 159 10.31 -26.38 -27.88
CA VAL A 159 8.93 -25.92 -27.82
C VAL A 159 8.95 -24.39 -27.91
N ASN A 160 8.62 -23.87 -29.09
CA ASN A 160 8.49 -22.44 -29.37
C ASN A 160 7.02 -21.99 -29.33
N GLY A 161 6.09 -22.87 -29.66
CA GLY A 161 4.65 -22.73 -29.58
C GLY A 161 4.09 -23.25 -28.25
N SER A 162 3.17 -24.25 -28.30
CA SER A 162 2.57 -24.75 -27.08
C SER A 162 2.36 -26.26 -27.03
N ILE A 163 2.57 -26.83 -25.83
CA ILE A 163 2.11 -28.18 -25.47
C ILE A 163 1.21 -28.06 -24.25
N ALA A 164 -0.06 -28.42 -24.38
CA ALA A 164 -1.05 -28.26 -23.34
C ALA A 164 -1.78 -29.58 -23.01
N ALA A 165 -2.19 -29.71 -21.76
CA ALA A 165 -3.13 -30.72 -21.31
C ALA A 165 -4.17 -30.13 -20.38
N SER A 166 -5.42 -30.56 -20.51
CA SER A 166 -6.48 -30.14 -19.60
C SER A 166 -7.40 -31.32 -19.25
N SER A 167 -7.88 -31.35 -18.02
CA SER A 167 -8.94 -32.21 -17.55
C SER A 167 -9.87 -31.43 -16.62
N ILE A 168 -11.15 -31.79 -16.64
CA ILE A 168 -12.15 -31.16 -15.78
C ILE A 168 -11.90 -31.51 -14.30
N ASP A 169 -11.62 -32.77 -13.99
CA ASP A 169 -11.49 -33.24 -12.63
C ASP A 169 -10.49 -34.39 -12.42
N SER A 170 -9.85 -34.86 -13.50
CA SER A 170 -8.88 -35.95 -13.45
C SER A 170 -7.46 -35.45 -13.67
N ASN A 171 -6.49 -36.30 -14.00
CA ASN A 171 -5.11 -35.89 -14.22
C ASN A 171 -4.97 -35.15 -15.56
N ALA A 172 -4.00 -34.25 -15.61
CA ALA A 172 -3.56 -33.62 -16.86
C ALA A 172 -2.02 -33.69 -16.96
N THR A 173 -1.49 -34.20 -18.10
CA THR A 173 -0.04 -34.23 -18.34
C THR A 173 0.28 -33.69 -19.72
N ALA A 174 1.01 -32.53 -19.76
CA ALA A 174 1.26 -31.86 -21.03
C ALA A 174 2.36 -32.56 -21.84
N LEU A 175 3.55 -32.74 -21.27
CA LEU A 175 4.67 -33.43 -21.90
C LEU A 175 5.18 -34.58 -21.00
N ARG A 176 5.25 -35.79 -21.53
CA ARG A 176 5.77 -36.94 -20.82
C ARG A 176 6.87 -37.64 -21.65
N LEU A 177 8.04 -37.77 -21.04
CA LEU A 177 9.11 -38.63 -21.51
C LEU A 177 9.01 -39.97 -20.76
N GLY A 178 8.48 -40.98 -21.41
CA GLY A 178 8.30 -42.30 -20.83
C GLY A 178 9.57 -43.15 -20.92
N ALA A 179 9.52 -44.34 -20.31
CA ALA A 179 10.66 -45.26 -20.30
C ALA A 179 11.21 -45.50 -21.71
N GLY A 180 12.54 -45.51 -21.86
CA GLY A 180 13.24 -45.67 -23.15
C GLY A 180 13.36 -44.38 -23.97
N ALA A 181 12.69 -43.28 -23.61
CA ALA A 181 12.91 -42.00 -24.26
C ALA A 181 14.27 -41.38 -23.86
N SER A 182 15.07 -41.01 -24.86
CA SER A 182 16.39 -40.38 -24.62
C SER A 182 16.56 -39.14 -25.50
N THR A 183 16.86 -38.05 -24.88
CA THR A 183 17.12 -36.79 -25.56
C THR A 183 18.13 -35.96 -24.75
N ALA A 184 18.94 -35.14 -25.40
CA ALA A 184 19.98 -34.36 -24.74
C ALA A 184 19.42 -33.13 -24.01
N GLU A 185 18.36 -32.50 -24.56
CA GLU A 185 17.82 -31.23 -24.05
C GLU A 185 16.30 -31.15 -24.33
N LEU A 186 15.59 -30.55 -23.37
CA LEU A 186 14.28 -29.94 -23.58
C LEU A 186 14.45 -28.42 -23.47
N ARG A 187 14.19 -27.73 -24.57
CA ARG A 187 14.19 -26.25 -24.59
C ARG A 187 12.77 -25.74 -24.77
N ASN A 188 12.30 -24.94 -23.80
CA ASN A 188 11.01 -24.28 -23.89
C ASN A 188 11.20 -22.75 -24.02
N ALA A 189 10.80 -22.22 -25.18
CA ALA A 189 10.68 -20.78 -25.41
C ALA A 189 9.21 -20.32 -25.52
N GLY A 190 8.27 -21.27 -25.62
CA GLY A 190 6.83 -21.06 -25.66
C GLY A 190 6.15 -21.41 -24.34
N THR A 191 5.10 -22.25 -24.42
CA THR A 191 4.31 -22.63 -23.25
C THR A 191 4.14 -24.14 -23.15
N ILE A 192 4.50 -24.71 -21.99
CA ILE A 192 4.12 -26.10 -21.62
C ILE A 192 3.19 -25.98 -20.42
N SER A 193 1.90 -26.37 -20.56
CA SER A 193 0.93 -26.15 -19.50
C SER A 193 0.01 -27.36 -19.26
N ALA A 194 -0.26 -27.65 -17.99
CA ALA A 194 -1.25 -28.61 -17.56
C ALA A 194 -2.25 -27.98 -16.59
N SER A 195 -3.55 -28.26 -16.80
CA SER A 195 -4.63 -27.84 -15.90
C SER A 195 -5.51 -29.06 -15.61
N GLY A 196 -5.57 -29.48 -14.35
CA GLY A 196 -6.28 -30.68 -13.94
C GLY A 196 -6.29 -30.84 -12.43
N GLY A 197 -6.60 -32.08 -11.97
CA GLY A 197 -6.60 -32.25 -10.52
C GLY A 197 -7.84 -31.66 -9.84
N GLY A 198 -9.03 -31.93 -10.38
CA GLY A 198 -10.30 -31.45 -9.78
C GLY A 198 -10.88 -32.40 -8.73
N ARG A 199 -10.27 -33.54 -8.48
CA ARG A 199 -10.61 -34.54 -7.44
C ARG A 199 -9.43 -34.80 -6.52
N ASP A 200 -9.70 -35.33 -5.33
CA ASP A 200 -8.65 -35.74 -4.40
C ASP A 200 -7.70 -36.73 -5.04
N ALA A 201 -6.42 -36.65 -4.70
CA ALA A 201 -5.32 -37.47 -5.22
C ALA A 201 -5.07 -37.37 -6.74
N THR A 202 -5.74 -36.49 -7.47
CA THR A 202 -5.43 -36.20 -8.87
C THR A 202 -4.41 -35.08 -9.01
N ARG A 203 -3.81 -34.94 -10.21
CA ARG A 203 -2.72 -33.96 -10.40
C ARG A 203 -2.71 -33.31 -11.78
N ALA A 204 -2.13 -32.12 -11.85
CA ALA A 204 -1.70 -31.50 -13.08
C ALA A 204 -0.17 -31.54 -13.17
N THR A 205 0.38 -32.06 -14.29
CA THR A 205 1.84 -32.17 -14.50
C THR A 205 2.21 -31.56 -15.85
N ALA A 206 3.04 -30.49 -15.87
CA ALA A 206 3.41 -29.90 -17.15
C ALA A 206 4.51 -30.72 -17.84
N VAL A 207 5.60 -31.09 -17.17
CA VAL A 207 6.68 -31.93 -17.69
C VAL A 207 6.92 -33.11 -16.76
N SER A 208 6.84 -34.32 -17.27
CA SER A 208 7.17 -35.59 -16.58
C SER A 208 8.29 -36.32 -17.28
N VAL A 209 9.37 -36.62 -16.57
CA VAL A 209 10.45 -37.53 -17.01
C VAL A 209 10.36 -38.78 -16.18
N ASP A 210 9.90 -39.86 -16.78
CA ASP A 210 9.61 -41.11 -16.06
C ASP A 210 10.87 -41.98 -15.85
N VAL A 211 10.77 -42.92 -14.94
CA VAL A 211 11.81 -43.91 -14.71
C VAL A 211 12.20 -44.59 -16.04
N GLY A 212 13.50 -44.66 -16.33
CA GLY A 212 14.05 -45.23 -17.56
C GLY A 212 14.07 -44.31 -18.77
N ALA A 213 13.64 -43.06 -18.62
CA ALA A 213 13.89 -41.99 -19.58
C ALA A 213 15.25 -41.33 -19.32
N ASN A 214 15.76 -40.55 -20.29
CA ASN A 214 16.98 -39.77 -20.15
C ASN A 214 16.77 -38.37 -20.69
N LEU A 215 16.83 -37.38 -19.79
CA LEU A 215 16.80 -35.92 -20.08
C LEU A 215 17.76 -35.21 -19.13
N PRO A 216 19.03 -35.01 -19.48
CA PRO A 216 19.99 -34.38 -18.57
C PRO A 216 19.86 -32.86 -18.45
N TYR A 217 19.22 -32.19 -19.44
CA TYR A 217 19.16 -30.76 -19.48
C TYR A 217 17.78 -30.21 -19.87
N LEU A 218 17.28 -29.24 -19.10
CA LEU A 218 16.07 -28.48 -19.38
C LEU A 218 16.37 -26.98 -19.35
N ARG A 219 16.06 -26.27 -20.43
CA ARG A 219 16.16 -24.82 -20.52
C ARG A 219 14.78 -24.23 -20.75
N ASN A 220 14.38 -23.27 -19.87
CA ASN A 220 13.12 -22.56 -19.99
C ASN A 220 13.37 -21.07 -20.15
N SER A 221 12.93 -20.50 -21.26
CA SER A 221 12.84 -19.05 -21.47
C SER A 221 11.38 -18.58 -21.68
N GLY A 222 10.44 -19.52 -21.76
CA GLY A 222 9.01 -19.27 -21.84
C GLY A 222 8.29 -19.60 -20.53
N THR A 223 7.16 -20.30 -20.62
CA THR A 223 6.34 -20.64 -19.44
C THR A 223 6.18 -22.16 -19.33
N ILE A 224 6.52 -22.74 -18.16
CA ILE A 224 6.15 -24.10 -17.77
C ILE A 224 5.20 -23.99 -16.59
N LYS A 225 3.92 -24.42 -16.76
CA LYS A 225 2.88 -24.17 -15.76
C LYS A 225 2.03 -25.41 -15.47
N ALA A 226 1.83 -25.70 -14.18
CA ALA A 226 0.83 -26.66 -13.72
C ALA A 226 -0.19 -25.95 -12.82
N THR A 227 -1.48 -26.23 -13.03
CA THR A 227 -2.58 -25.67 -12.25
C THR A 227 -3.49 -26.79 -11.73
N ALA A 228 -3.51 -26.98 -10.42
CA ALA A 228 -4.49 -27.84 -9.76
C ALA A 228 -5.84 -27.11 -9.70
N LEU A 229 -6.93 -27.84 -9.96
CA LEU A 229 -8.29 -27.27 -9.95
C LEU A 229 -9.00 -27.42 -8.59
N LYS A 230 -8.35 -28.07 -7.62
CA LYS A 230 -8.87 -28.24 -6.25
C LYS A 230 -7.73 -28.13 -5.24
N ASP A 231 -8.03 -27.57 -4.07
CA ASP A 231 -7.08 -27.36 -2.96
C ASP A 231 -6.37 -28.65 -2.49
N THR A 232 -7.05 -29.79 -2.58
CA THR A 232 -6.54 -31.11 -2.15
C THR A 232 -5.77 -31.87 -3.24
N SER A 233 -5.73 -31.33 -4.47
CA SER A 233 -4.99 -31.88 -5.59
C SER A 233 -3.54 -31.39 -5.62
N THR A 234 -2.76 -31.85 -6.59
CA THR A 234 -1.34 -31.51 -6.70
C THR A 234 -1.05 -30.87 -8.06
N ALA A 235 -0.32 -29.78 -8.07
CA ALA A 235 0.25 -29.16 -9.26
C ALA A 235 1.76 -29.42 -9.29
N ILE A 236 2.29 -29.92 -10.42
CA ILE A 236 3.72 -30.18 -10.59
C ILE A 236 4.17 -29.63 -11.93
N ALA A 237 5.01 -28.57 -11.93
CA ALA A 237 5.45 -28.03 -13.20
C ALA A 237 6.51 -28.91 -13.87
N ILE A 238 7.50 -29.39 -13.14
CA ILE A 238 8.55 -30.32 -13.64
C ILE A 238 8.74 -31.43 -12.62
N VAL A 239 8.68 -32.71 -13.07
CA VAL A 239 9.08 -33.85 -12.24
C VAL A 239 10.01 -34.75 -12.98
N ASP A 240 11.16 -35.08 -12.39
CA ASP A 240 12.09 -36.10 -12.86
C ASP A 240 12.07 -37.29 -11.93
N ARG A 241 11.52 -38.40 -12.41
CA ARG A 241 11.57 -39.71 -11.75
C ARG A 241 12.70 -40.58 -12.29
N SER A 242 13.35 -40.17 -13.39
CA SER A 242 14.44 -40.90 -13.99
C SER A 242 15.76 -40.77 -13.26
N GLY A 243 15.91 -39.65 -12.52
CA GLY A 243 17.17 -39.28 -11.87
C GLY A 243 18.24 -38.78 -12.86
N THR A 244 17.86 -38.37 -14.06
CA THR A 244 18.81 -37.95 -15.10
C THR A 244 18.90 -36.44 -15.31
N LEU A 245 17.93 -35.64 -14.82
CA LEU A 245 17.88 -34.22 -15.03
C LEU A 245 18.88 -33.49 -14.10
N ARG A 246 20.03 -33.14 -14.67
CA ARG A 246 21.18 -32.54 -13.94
C ARG A 246 21.14 -31.02 -13.89
N LEU A 247 20.51 -30.41 -14.90
CA LEU A 247 20.50 -28.95 -15.02
C LEU A 247 19.15 -28.44 -15.50
N VAL A 248 18.56 -27.59 -14.70
CA VAL A 248 17.39 -26.76 -15.07
C VAL A 248 17.82 -25.30 -15.11
N GLU A 249 17.84 -24.71 -16.29
CA GLU A 249 18.07 -23.27 -16.47
C GLU A 249 16.75 -22.57 -16.73
N ASN A 250 16.46 -21.50 -15.98
CA ASN A 250 15.26 -20.72 -16.11
C ASN A 250 15.56 -19.24 -16.33
N SER A 251 15.13 -18.70 -17.48
CA SER A 251 15.05 -17.27 -17.77
C SER A 251 13.61 -16.80 -18.03
N GLY A 252 12.61 -17.70 -17.82
CA GLY A 252 11.19 -17.46 -17.97
C GLY A 252 10.43 -17.78 -16.68
N GLN A 253 9.26 -18.42 -16.81
CA GLN A 253 8.39 -18.71 -15.68
C GLN A 253 8.20 -20.23 -15.48
N ILE A 254 8.40 -20.71 -14.24
CA ILE A 254 8.06 -22.07 -13.83
C ILE A 254 7.06 -21.96 -12.68
N ILE A 255 5.81 -22.42 -12.91
CA ILE A 255 4.71 -22.14 -12.00
C ILE A 255 3.95 -23.42 -11.66
N ALA A 256 3.81 -23.71 -10.37
CA ALA A 256 2.84 -24.65 -9.84
C ALA A 256 1.87 -23.90 -8.90
N SER A 257 0.58 -24.06 -9.12
CA SER A 257 -0.44 -23.32 -8.38
C SER A 257 -1.79 -24.03 -8.35
N GLY A 258 -2.73 -23.52 -7.51
CA GLY A 258 -4.11 -23.98 -7.44
C GLY A 258 -4.38 -24.98 -6.32
N ALA A 259 -3.39 -25.69 -5.79
CA ALA A 259 -3.51 -26.42 -4.55
C ALA A 259 -3.43 -25.44 -3.35
N LYS A 260 -3.91 -25.88 -2.19
CA LYS A 260 -3.82 -25.08 -0.96
C LYS A 260 -2.36 -24.75 -0.64
N ALA A 261 -2.10 -23.49 -0.31
CA ALA A 261 -0.77 -23.02 0.10
C ALA A 261 -0.26 -23.79 1.33
N ASP A 262 1.04 -23.88 1.48
CA ASP A 262 1.76 -24.49 2.62
C ASP A 262 1.42 -25.96 2.88
N THR A 263 1.02 -26.69 1.82
CA THR A 263 0.72 -28.14 1.89
C THR A 263 1.70 -29.02 1.14
N GLY A 264 2.75 -28.43 0.51
CA GLY A 264 3.72 -29.15 -0.32
C GLY A 264 3.11 -29.75 -1.59
N ARG A 265 1.99 -29.19 -2.10
CA ARG A 265 1.27 -29.70 -3.28
C ARG A 265 1.43 -28.82 -4.51
N ASN A 266 1.96 -27.61 -4.37
CA ASN A 266 2.35 -26.74 -5.47
C ASN A 266 3.87 -26.91 -5.70
N ILE A 267 4.26 -27.86 -6.51
CA ILE A 267 5.65 -28.24 -6.72
C ILE A 267 6.12 -27.69 -8.07
N ALA A 268 6.99 -26.71 -8.03
CA ALA A 268 7.56 -26.15 -9.25
C ALA A 268 8.56 -27.11 -9.89
N ILE A 269 9.45 -27.73 -9.10
CA ILE A 269 10.48 -28.63 -9.59
C ILE A 269 10.69 -29.79 -8.61
N ASP A 270 10.50 -30.99 -9.03
CA ASP A 270 10.73 -32.23 -8.26
C ASP A 270 11.90 -33.05 -8.88
N LEU A 271 13.05 -33.00 -8.24
CA LEU A 271 14.28 -33.72 -8.58
C LEU A 271 14.67 -34.73 -7.51
N THR A 272 13.72 -35.18 -6.69
CA THR A 272 14.00 -36.08 -5.55
C THR A 272 14.63 -37.40 -5.97
N ALA A 273 14.47 -37.82 -7.23
CA ALA A 273 15.10 -39.04 -7.78
C ALA A 273 16.56 -38.82 -8.22
N VAL A 274 17.05 -37.58 -8.25
CA VAL A 274 18.44 -37.29 -8.67
C VAL A 274 19.38 -37.45 -7.48
N VAL A 275 20.13 -38.55 -7.47
CA VAL A 275 21.03 -38.90 -6.34
C VAL A 275 22.48 -38.43 -6.51
N ALA A 276 22.86 -37.95 -7.68
CA ALA A 276 24.23 -37.52 -7.97
C ALA A 276 24.37 -35.98 -8.04
N GLY A 277 23.39 -35.26 -7.51
CA GLY A 277 23.32 -33.81 -7.49
C GLY A 277 22.75 -33.18 -8.77
N ALA A 278 22.01 -32.10 -8.61
CA ALA A 278 21.41 -31.32 -9.67
C ALA A 278 21.65 -29.82 -9.45
N THR A 279 21.55 -29.07 -10.54
CA THR A 279 21.59 -27.58 -10.47
C THR A 279 20.28 -27.02 -11.02
N VAL A 280 19.63 -26.17 -10.23
CA VAL A 280 18.57 -25.27 -10.69
C VAL A 280 19.15 -23.86 -10.72
N ARG A 281 19.17 -23.26 -11.91
CA ARG A 281 19.75 -21.93 -12.12
C ARG A 281 18.73 -20.98 -12.71
N GLN A 282 18.45 -19.89 -12.03
CA GLN A 282 17.70 -18.78 -12.58
C GLN A 282 18.68 -17.73 -13.10
N THR A 283 18.64 -17.45 -14.40
CA THR A 283 19.67 -16.68 -15.10
C THR A 283 19.30 -15.21 -15.24
N VAL A 284 20.29 -14.34 -15.34
CA VAL A 284 20.10 -12.93 -15.62
C VAL A 284 19.46 -12.75 -17.00
N VAL A 285 18.47 -11.85 -17.09
CA VAL A 285 17.83 -11.45 -18.33
C VAL A 285 18.23 -10.04 -18.72
N GLY A 286 18.06 -9.71 -20.03
CA GLY A 286 18.40 -8.38 -20.54
C GLY A 286 17.45 -7.30 -20.00
N SER A 287 17.94 -6.06 -19.95
CA SER A 287 17.13 -4.90 -19.55
C SER A 287 15.89 -4.76 -20.43
N GLY A 288 14.71 -4.71 -19.81
CA GLY A 288 13.42 -4.61 -20.49
C GLY A 288 12.74 -5.97 -20.76
N ALA A 289 13.40 -7.11 -20.46
CA ALA A 289 12.74 -8.40 -20.40
C ALA A 289 12.08 -8.61 -19.02
N ASP A 290 11.02 -9.39 -19.00
CA ASP A 290 10.38 -9.78 -17.74
C ASP A 290 11.35 -10.61 -16.89
N ALA A 291 11.46 -10.29 -15.61
CA ALA A 291 12.31 -11.03 -14.69
C ALA A 291 11.86 -12.50 -14.57
N PRO A 292 12.80 -13.46 -14.49
CA PRO A 292 12.47 -14.87 -14.36
C PRO A 292 11.81 -15.15 -13.01
N GLY A 293 10.95 -16.17 -12.98
CA GLY A 293 10.23 -16.54 -11.77
C GLY A 293 10.04 -18.03 -11.59
N ILE A 294 10.13 -18.48 -10.32
CA ILE A 294 9.72 -19.83 -9.93
C ILE A 294 8.71 -19.68 -8.81
N LYS A 295 7.51 -20.24 -9.01
CA LYS A 295 6.44 -20.27 -8.00
C LYS A 295 6.03 -21.69 -7.69
N GLY A 296 6.19 -22.09 -6.43
CA GLY A 296 5.99 -23.44 -5.90
C GLY A 296 7.30 -24.03 -5.40
N ASP A 297 7.20 -25.20 -4.77
CA ASP A 297 8.30 -25.83 -4.07
C ASP A 297 9.35 -26.41 -5.01
N ILE A 298 10.62 -26.36 -4.58
CA ILE A 298 11.75 -27.01 -5.28
C ILE A 298 12.26 -28.12 -4.39
N LEU A 299 12.21 -29.35 -4.89
CA LEU A 299 12.59 -30.56 -4.16
C LEU A 299 13.80 -31.19 -4.84
N PHE A 300 14.94 -31.19 -4.17
CA PHE A 300 16.17 -31.88 -4.59
C PHE A 300 16.25 -33.28 -3.99
N GLY A 301 17.22 -34.07 -4.43
CA GLY A 301 17.46 -35.43 -4.02
C GLY A 301 18.44 -35.58 -2.86
N SER A 302 19.39 -36.49 -2.99
CA SER A 302 20.40 -36.79 -1.95
C SER A 302 21.83 -36.49 -2.38
N GLY A 303 22.03 -35.83 -3.51
CA GLY A 303 23.33 -35.47 -4.05
C GLY A 303 23.80 -34.09 -3.58
N GLU A 304 24.95 -33.65 -4.10
CA GLU A 304 25.42 -32.29 -3.91
C GLU A 304 24.60 -31.37 -4.84
N ASP A 305 23.57 -30.72 -4.27
CA ASP A 305 22.61 -29.96 -5.03
C ASP A 305 22.92 -28.47 -5.01
N ARG A 306 22.50 -27.77 -6.05
CA ARG A 306 22.78 -26.33 -6.18
C ARG A 306 21.57 -25.56 -6.67
N LEU A 307 21.17 -24.54 -5.93
CA LEU A 307 20.22 -23.53 -6.35
C LEU A 307 20.92 -22.19 -6.54
N GLU A 308 20.87 -21.66 -7.77
CA GLU A 308 21.49 -20.38 -8.11
C GLU A 308 20.43 -19.41 -8.60
N LEU A 309 20.18 -18.37 -7.83
CA LEU A 309 19.27 -17.28 -8.19
C LEU A 309 20.12 -16.05 -8.50
N LEU A 310 20.26 -15.76 -9.81
CA LEU A 310 21.09 -14.65 -10.29
C LEU A 310 20.24 -13.42 -10.64
N ASP A 311 18.91 -13.60 -10.73
CA ASP A 311 17.91 -12.59 -11.11
C ASP A 311 16.50 -13.09 -10.74
N GLY A 312 15.54 -12.17 -10.60
CA GLY A 312 14.12 -12.45 -10.43
C GLY A 312 13.74 -13.07 -9.07
N THR A 313 12.69 -13.89 -9.05
CA THR A 313 12.07 -14.32 -7.80
C THR A 313 11.86 -15.82 -7.70
N VAL A 314 11.99 -16.38 -6.48
CA VAL A 314 11.49 -17.70 -6.11
C VAL A 314 10.56 -17.57 -4.93
N ALA A 315 9.32 -18.06 -5.05
CA ALA A 315 8.31 -18.09 -4.01
C ALA A 315 7.80 -19.52 -3.80
N GLY A 316 8.19 -20.12 -2.70
CA GLY A 316 7.91 -21.50 -2.31
C GLY A 316 9.05 -22.08 -1.48
N ASP A 317 8.84 -23.27 -0.94
CA ASP A 317 9.84 -23.92 -0.10
C ASP A 317 10.89 -24.65 -0.94
N VAL A 318 12.11 -24.72 -0.42
CA VAL A 318 13.21 -25.48 -1.03
C VAL A 318 13.66 -26.54 -0.06
N SER A 319 13.71 -27.80 -0.52
CA SER A 319 14.30 -28.92 0.21
C SER A 319 15.50 -29.45 -0.56
N PHE A 320 16.69 -29.36 0.01
CA PHE A 320 17.92 -29.84 -0.60
C PHE A 320 18.15 -31.34 -0.37
N GLY A 321 17.55 -31.89 0.68
CA GLY A 321 17.70 -33.30 1.00
C GLY A 321 18.99 -33.58 1.78
N ALA A 322 19.85 -34.45 1.27
CA ALA A 322 21.12 -34.78 1.90
C ALA A 322 22.26 -34.57 0.88
N GLY A 323 23.31 -33.90 1.29
CA GLY A 323 24.45 -33.57 0.43
C GLY A 323 25.27 -32.43 1.02
N LEU A 324 26.27 -31.96 0.27
CA LEU A 324 26.93 -30.69 0.54
C LEU A 324 26.30 -29.65 -0.38
N ASP A 325 25.20 -29.08 0.09
CA ASP A 325 24.32 -28.29 -0.77
C ASP A 325 24.68 -26.82 -0.76
N ARG A 326 24.35 -26.16 -1.87
CA ARG A 326 24.66 -24.72 -2.04
C ARG A 326 23.47 -23.96 -2.54
N PHE A 327 23.10 -22.92 -1.79
CA PHE A 327 22.12 -21.95 -2.21
C PHE A 327 22.79 -20.59 -2.38
N VAL A 328 22.74 -20.06 -3.60
CA VAL A 328 23.38 -18.79 -3.96
C VAL A 328 22.32 -17.83 -4.47
N LEU A 329 22.25 -16.64 -3.84
CA LEU A 329 21.48 -15.50 -4.30
C LEU A 329 22.43 -14.37 -4.66
N SER A 330 22.26 -13.75 -5.83
CA SER A 330 23.10 -12.64 -6.26
C SER A 330 22.31 -11.65 -7.13
N GLY A 331 22.94 -10.54 -7.52
CA GLY A 331 22.24 -9.49 -8.26
C GLY A 331 21.15 -8.88 -7.41
N ASP A 332 19.93 -8.85 -7.94
CA ASP A 332 18.69 -8.40 -7.27
C ASP A 332 17.70 -9.54 -7.01
N ALA A 333 18.16 -10.79 -7.13
CA ALA A 333 17.36 -11.98 -6.91
C ALA A 333 16.71 -12.00 -5.52
N SER A 334 15.48 -12.50 -5.44
CA SER A 334 14.75 -12.66 -4.18
C SER A 334 14.21 -14.06 -3.97
N PHE A 335 14.24 -14.51 -2.73
CA PHE A 335 13.66 -15.76 -2.26
C PHE A 335 12.68 -15.50 -1.13
N ALA A 336 11.50 -16.13 -1.20
CA ALA A 336 10.52 -16.10 -0.13
C ALA A 336 9.99 -17.53 0.15
N GLY A 337 10.29 -18.05 1.35
CA GLY A 337 9.89 -19.40 1.75
C GLY A 337 10.81 -20.00 2.80
N LYS A 338 10.72 -21.31 2.98
CA LYS A 338 11.62 -22.10 3.82
C LYS A 338 12.68 -22.79 2.95
N ALA A 339 13.97 -22.60 3.28
CA ALA A 339 15.07 -23.39 2.74
C ALA A 339 15.50 -24.42 3.78
N SER A 340 15.29 -25.70 3.50
CA SER A 340 15.69 -26.82 4.35
C SER A 340 16.92 -27.50 3.74
N PHE A 341 18.05 -27.32 4.43
CA PHE A 341 19.30 -28.00 4.13
C PHE A 341 19.32 -29.36 4.86
N GLY A 342 20.24 -30.20 4.54
CA GLY A 342 20.46 -31.44 5.32
C GLY A 342 21.26 -31.19 6.60
N GLY A 343 21.68 -32.26 7.25
CA GLY A 343 22.54 -32.17 8.43
C GLY A 343 24.04 -32.12 8.11
N GLN A 344 24.42 -31.80 6.88
CA GLN A 344 25.81 -31.69 6.41
C GLN A 344 26.34 -30.25 6.50
N ALA A 345 27.47 -29.98 5.85
CA ALA A 345 28.12 -28.68 5.84
C ALA A 345 27.64 -27.85 4.62
N ASP A 346 26.42 -27.36 4.68
CA ASP A 346 25.78 -26.66 3.59
C ASP A 346 26.15 -25.18 3.53
N GLU A 347 26.00 -24.56 2.37
CA GLU A 347 26.35 -23.15 2.16
C GLU A 347 25.15 -22.33 1.65
N LEU A 348 24.85 -21.25 2.35
CA LEU A 348 23.94 -20.18 1.89
C LEU A 348 24.73 -18.90 1.68
N THR A 349 24.74 -18.37 0.46
CA THR A 349 25.46 -17.13 0.11
C THR A 349 24.54 -16.11 -0.53
N LEU A 350 24.56 -14.90 0.00
CA LEU A 350 23.83 -13.75 -0.52
C LEU A 350 24.81 -12.62 -0.91
N SER A 351 24.64 -12.03 -2.08
CA SER A 351 25.46 -10.92 -2.57
C SER A 351 24.67 -9.93 -3.46
N GLY A 352 25.26 -8.80 -3.81
CA GLY A 352 24.57 -7.75 -4.56
C GLY A 352 23.50 -7.05 -3.71
N THR A 353 22.30 -6.94 -4.24
CA THR A 353 21.11 -6.44 -3.53
C THR A 353 20.08 -7.55 -3.25
N SER A 354 20.54 -8.81 -3.33
CA SER A 354 19.66 -9.98 -3.19
C SER A 354 19.00 -10.06 -1.81
N GLY A 355 17.79 -10.65 -1.76
CA GLY A 355 16.99 -10.79 -0.57
C GLY A 355 16.58 -12.23 -0.28
N PHE A 356 16.73 -12.67 0.96
CA PHE A 356 16.17 -13.90 1.50
C PHE A 356 15.13 -13.54 2.56
N ALA A 357 13.89 -13.97 2.39
CA ALA A 357 12.81 -13.76 3.35
C ALA A 357 12.20 -15.11 3.76
N GLY A 358 12.31 -15.48 5.05
CA GLY A 358 11.75 -16.73 5.54
C GLY A 358 12.61 -17.49 6.51
N THR A 359 12.63 -18.84 6.41
CA THR A 359 13.38 -19.69 7.33
C THR A 359 14.50 -20.43 6.61
N ALA A 360 15.72 -20.40 7.13
CA ALA A 360 16.81 -21.26 6.71
C ALA A 360 17.07 -22.29 7.82
N ASP A 361 16.85 -23.58 7.51
CA ASP A 361 16.95 -24.71 8.44
C ASP A 361 18.15 -25.58 8.06
N PHE A 362 19.20 -25.53 8.87
CA PHE A 362 20.45 -26.25 8.67
C PHE A 362 20.48 -27.61 9.37
N ALA A 363 19.39 -28.01 10.01
CA ALA A 363 19.22 -29.30 10.68
C ALA A 363 20.38 -29.72 11.62
N GLY A 364 21.11 -28.76 12.21
CA GLY A 364 22.28 -28.99 13.07
C GLY A 364 23.60 -29.23 12.33
N GLY A 365 23.64 -29.09 11.01
CA GLY A 365 24.86 -29.23 10.21
C GLY A 365 25.89 -28.11 10.47
N ALA A 366 27.16 -28.40 10.18
CA ALA A 366 28.26 -27.43 10.29
C ALA A 366 28.33 -26.53 9.05
N GLY A 367 27.22 -25.87 8.74
CA GLY A 367 27.04 -25.06 7.54
C GLY A 367 27.68 -23.67 7.62
N LYS A 368 27.51 -22.91 6.53
CA LYS A 368 28.01 -21.54 6.40
C LYS A 368 26.97 -20.63 5.79
N LEU A 369 26.73 -19.48 6.43
CA LEU A 369 25.96 -18.37 5.87
C LEU A 369 26.91 -17.20 5.59
N THR A 370 26.90 -16.67 4.37
CA THR A 370 27.69 -15.51 3.99
C THR A 370 26.81 -14.43 3.37
N LEU A 371 26.89 -13.21 3.92
CA LEU A 371 26.27 -12.02 3.33
C LEU A 371 27.36 -11.06 2.85
N ALA A 372 27.20 -10.51 1.66
CA ALA A 372 28.09 -9.52 1.08
C ALA A 372 27.30 -8.36 0.43
N ASP A 373 27.99 -7.27 0.13
CA ASP A 373 27.48 -6.08 -0.56
C ASP A 373 26.32 -5.42 0.19
N LYS A 374 25.11 -5.43 -0.38
CA LYS A 374 23.87 -4.89 0.21
C LYS A 374 22.81 -5.98 0.41
N ALA A 375 23.21 -7.25 0.40
CA ALA A 375 22.30 -8.36 0.53
C ALA A 375 21.56 -8.35 1.88
N LEU A 376 20.31 -8.82 1.87
CA LEU A 376 19.45 -8.89 3.04
C LEU A 376 19.04 -10.33 3.33
N PHE A 377 19.37 -10.84 4.51
CA PHE A 377 18.71 -12.01 5.08
C PHE A 377 17.72 -11.51 6.14
N LYS A 378 16.43 -11.78 5.95
CA LYS A 378 15.36 -11.46 6.92
C LYS A 378 14.60 -12.73 7.26
N GLY A 379 14.73 -13.20 8.49
CA GLY A 379 14.03 -14.42 8.88
C GLY A 379 14.64 -15.16 10.06
N ARG A 380 14.33 -16.47 10.11
CA ARG A 380 14.79 -17.36 11.17
C ARG A 380 15.92 -18.28 10.67
N LEU A 381 16.89 -18.50 11.53
CA LEU A 381 17.86 -19.58 11.40
C LEU A 381 17.46 -20.69 12.38
N VAL A 382 17.30 -21.92 11.87
CA VAL A 382 16.88 -23.09 12.65
C VAL A 382 17.94 -24.18 12.50
N GLY A 383 18.19 -24.98 13.56
CA GLY A 383 19.26 -25.99 13.53
C GLY A 383 20.63 -25.37 13.25
N SER A 384 20.88 -24.19 13.79
CA SER A 384 22.02 -23.33 13.42
C SER A 384 23.16 -23.35 14.46
N GLU A 385 23.10 -24.21 15.47
CA GLU A 385 24.10 -24.27 16.56
C GLU A 385 25.53 -24.58 16.10
N ASN A 386 25.67 -25.18 14.95
CA ASN A 386 26.97 -25.45 14.30
C ASN A 386 27.27 -24.55 13.10
N LEU A 387 26.36 -23.58 12.81
CA LEU A 387 26.48 -22.68 11.67
C LEU A 387 27.52 -21.59 11.91
N SER A 388 28.39 -21.37 10.92
CA SER A 388 29.29 -20.22 10.86
C SER A 388 28.67 -19.10 10.04
N VAL A 389 28.53 -17.93 10.62
CA VAL A 389 27.90 -16.77 9.95
C VAL A 389 28.91 -15.66 9.70
N MET A 390 29.00 -15.20 8.45
CA MET A 390 29.83 -14.08 8.01
C MET A 390 28.99 -12.99 7.38
N VAL A 391 28.98 -11.79 7.97
CA VAL A 391 28.27 -10.60 7.46
C VAL A 391 29.32 -9.59 6.99
N ASN A 392 29.91 -9.81 5.81
CA ASN A 392 30.96 -8.94 5.26
C ASN A 392 30.39 -7.60 4.77
N GLY A 393 29.08 -7.57 4.44
CA GLY A 393 28.27 -6.44 4.03
C GLY A 393 26.80 -6.83 4.09
N GLY A 394 25.91 -5.88 3.81
CA GLY A 394 24.47 -6.13 3.88
C GLY A 394 23.95 -6.29 5.30
N ALA A 395 22.78 -6.92 5.46
CA ALA A 395 22.09 -7.04 6.74
C ALA A 395 21.65 -8.47 7.04
N LEU A 396 21.94 -8.93 8.26
CA LEU A 396 21.39 -10.12 8.89
C LEU A 396 20.27 -9.68 9.84
N ASP A 397 19.01 -9.80 9.40
CA ASP A 397 17.81 -9.44 10.15
C ASP A 397 17.14 -10.71 10.70
N LEU A 398 17.37 -10.99 11.96
CA LEU A 398 16.86 -12.17 12.64
C LEU A 398 15.50 -11.88 13.30
N THR A 399 14.54 -12.76 13.06
CA THR A 399 13.17 -12.65 13.59
C THR A 399 12.89 -13.58 14.77
N GLY A 400 13.92 -14.19 15.36
CA GLY A 400 13.79 -15.05 16.54
C GLY A 400 15.16 -15.38 17.16
N PRO A 401 15.18 -15.98 18.37
CA PRO A 401 16.40 -16.34 19.05
C PRO A 401 17.22 -17.33 18.20
N THR A 402 18.53 -17.11 18.16
CA THR A 402 19.43 -17.84 17.28
C THR A 402 20.68 -18.29 18.02
N THR A 403 21.05 -19.56 17.85
CA THR A 403 22.34 -20.08 18.35
C THR A 403 23.27 -20.37 17.17
N LEU A 404 24.51 -19.89 17.23
CA LEU A 404 25.52 -20.01 16.18
C LEU A 404 26.80 -20.60 16.73
N SER A 405 27.61 -21.26 15.87
CA SER A 405 29.00 -21.63 16.28
C SER A 405 29.92 -20.43 16.25
N THR A 406 29.85 -19.61 15.21
CA THR A 406 30.65 -18.39 15.09
C THR A 406 29.89 -17.28 14.40
N LEU A 407 30.18 -16.03 14.74
CA LEU A 407 29.66 -14.84 14.08
C LEU A 407 30.79 -13.87 13.75
N ALA A 408 30.96 -13.52 12.47
CA ALA A 408 31.93 -12.51 12.06
C ALA A 408 31.19 -11.38 11.31
N VAL A 409 31.27 -10.15 11.82
CA VAL A 409 30.63 -8.97 11.22
C VAL A 409 31.72 -8.02 10.72
N GLY A 410 31.78 -7.83 9.40
CA GLY A 410 32.70 -6.93 8.72
C GLY A 410 32.33 -5.45 8.88
N ALA A 411 33.21 -4.56 8.43
CA ALA A 411 33.05 -3.11 8.56
C ALA A 411 31.75 -2.53 7.96
N ASN A 412 31.21 -3.19 6.92
CA ASN A 412 29.94 -2.79 6.28
C ASN A 412 28.78 -3.73 6.65
N GLY A 413 29.01 -4.66 7.55
CA GLY A 413 27.99 -5.62 7.99
C GLY A 413 27.06 -5.01 9.04
N VAL A 414 25.80 -5.38 8.94
CA VAL A 414 24.73 -4.98 9.86
C VAL A 414 24.07 -6.22 10.44
N VAL A 415 23.97 -6.29 11.76
CA VAL A 415 23.13 -7.28 12.45
C VAL A 415 21.90 -6.55 12.97
N VAL A 416 20.71 -7.05 12.69
CA VAL A 416 19.43 -6.51 13.17
C VAL A 416 18.89 -7.44 14.23
N THR A 417 18.60 -6.92 15.42
CA THR A 417 18.02 -7.69 16.50
C THR A 417 16.69 -7.07 16.95
N THR A 418 15.71 -7.92 17.26
CA THR A 418 14.45 -7.52 17.88
C THR A 418 14.61 -7.66 19.40
N LEU A 419 14.30 -6.58 20.11
CA LEU A 419 14.35 -6.53 21.58
C LEU A 419 12.99 -6.92 22.13
N SER A 420 12.96 -7.88 23.05
CA SER A 420 11.79 -8.26 23.81
C SER A 420 12.21 -8.79 25.18
N LYS A 421 11.41 -8.56 26.22
CA LYS A 421 11.60 -9.16 27.54
C LYS A 421 11.25 -10.65 27.54
N ASP A 422 10.37 -11.08 26.61
CA ASP A 422 10.20 -12.51 26.31
C ASP A 422 11.34 -12.99 25.42
N PRO A 423 12.22 -13.87 25.89
CA PRO A 423 13.33 -14.40 25.09
C PRO A 423 12.88 -15.15 23.83
N ALA A 424 11.62 -15.66 23.78
CA ALA A 424 11.08 -16.34 22.62
C ALA A 424 10.62 -15.38 21.52
N ALA A 425 10.19 -14.17 21.90
CA ALA A 425 9.78 -13.11 20.97
C ALA A 425 10.96 -12.22 20.54
N GLY A 426 12.05 -12.16 21.32
CA GLY A 426 13.27 -11.45 20.97
C GLY A 426 14.14 -12.20 19.96
N SER A 427 15.10 -11.52 19.36
CA SER A 427 16.09 -12.14 18.46
C SER A 427 17.53 -12.07 19.05
N GLY A 428 17.67 -12.43 20.31
CA GLY A 428 18.98 -12.57 20.96
C GLY A 428 19.83 -13.61 20.25
N ILE A 429 21.15 -13.34 20.15
CA ILE A 429 22.11 -14.20 19.46
C ILE A 429 23.04 -14.85 20.49
N THR A 430 23.01 -16.16 20.58
CA THR A 430 23.98 -16.95 21.33
C THR A 430 25.04 -17.47 20.37
N VAL A 431 26.34 -17.21 20.66
CA VAL A 431 27.48 -17.69 19.86
C VAL A 431 28.34 -18.60 20.74
N THR A 432 28.32 -19.91 20.49
CA THR A 432 29.05 -20.87 21.31
C THR A 432 30.57 -20.70 21.24
N GLY A 433 31.08 -20.19 20.12
CA GLY A 433 32.50 -19.86 19.90
C GLY A 433 32.78 -18.36 19.93
N ASN A 434 33.41 -17.85 18.87
CA ASN A 434 33.81 -16.47 18.77
C ASN A 434 32.81 -15.59 18.02
N ALA A 435 32.40 -14.47 18.63
CA ALA A 435 31.76 -13.36 17.96
C ALA A 435 32.76 -12.24 17.71
N SER A 436 33.01 -11.87 16.45
CA SER A 436 33.98 -10.86 16.06
C SER A 436 33.33 -9.71 15.26
N PHE A 437 33.72 -8.48 15.59
CA PHE A 437 33.22 -7.25 14.96
C PHE A 437 34.39 -6.41 14.46
N ALA A 438 34.38 -6.09 13.17
CA ALA A 438 35.31 -5.14 12.58
C ALA A 438 34.91 -3.70 12.96
N ASP A 439 35.86 -2.78 12.89
CA ASP A 439 35.55 -1.35 13.03
C ASP A 439 34.60 -0.90 11.90
N GLY A 440 33.49 -0.27 12.31
CA GLY A 440 32.40 0.10 11.39
C GLY A 440 31.23 -0.88 11.36
N ALA A 441 31.34 -2.07 11.96
CA ALA A 441 30.21 -2.99 12.13
C ALA A 441 29.07 -2.34 12.90
N LYS A 442 27.82 -2.64 12.51
CA LYS A 442 26.62 -2.01 13.08
C LYS A 442 25.70 -3.04 13.70
N LEU A 443 25.08 -2.65 14.80
CA LEU A 443 23.98 -3.36 15.43
C LEU A 443 22.73 -2.49 15.34
N LYS A 444 21.72 -2.90 14.55
CA LYS A 444 20.40 -2.27 14.48
C LYS A 444 19.46 -2.92 15.47
N LEU A 445 18.70 -2.09 16.17
CA LEU A 445 17.83 -2.50 17.25
C LEU A 445 16.39 -2.24 16.84
N ARG A 446 15.53 -3.25 16.94
CA ARG A 446 14.10 -3.17 16.65
C ARG A 446 13.30 -3.39 17.93
N LEU A 447 12.34 -2.54 18.20
CA LEU A 447 11.33 -2.71 19.25
C LEU A 447 10.00 -3.07 18.59
N THR A 448 9.27 -4.00 19.19
CA THR A 448 7.96 -4.48 18.67
C THR A 448 6.82 -4.28 19.64
N ASP A 449 7.11 -3.82 20.89
CA ASP A 449 6.13 -3.62 21.93
C ASP A 449 6.49 -2.38 22.75
N ILE A 450 5.54 -1.48 22.92
CA ILE A 450 5.69 -0.23 23.69
C ILE A 450 5.71 -0.53 25.19
N ALA A 451 4.85 -1.42 25.66
CA ALA A 451 4.72 -1.73 27.09
C ALA A 451 6.00 -2.37 27.68
N GLU A 452 6.76 -3.04 26.82
CA GLU A 452 8.00 -3.72 27.19
C GLU A 452 9.27 -3.04 26.71
N ALA A 453 9.17 -1.86 26.07
CA ALA A 453 10.29 -1.24 25.36
C ALA A 453 11.46 -0.82 26.27
N GLU A 454 11.19 -0.32 27.48
CA GLU A 454 12.24 0.16 28.38
C GLU A 454 12.92 -0.99 29.16
N GLY A 455 14.25 -0.93 29.25
CA GLY A 455 15.05 -1.87 30.04
C GLY A 455 16.35 -2.33 29.38
N ILE A 456 17.01 -3.27 30.06
CA ILE A 456 18.30 -3.81 29.61
C ILE A 456 18.09 -5.17 28.93
N TYR A 457 18.51 -5.25 27.66
CA TYR A 457 18.42 -6.46 26.85
C TYR A 457 19.81 -7.02 26.57
N THR A 458 19.97 -8.35 26.73
CA THR A 458 21.17 -9.05 26.24
C THR A 458 20.92 -9.42 24.77
N VAL A 459 21.67 -8.80 23.86
CA VAL A 459 21.50 -8.98 22.41
C VAL A 459 22.49 -9.99 21.83
N ILE A 460 23.69 -10.11 22.43
CA ILE A 460 24.69 -11.11 22.05
C ILE A 460 25.28 -11.70 23.32
N ASP A 461 25.35 -13.06 23.37
CA ASP A 461 26.03 -13.84 24.40
C ASP A 461 26.99 -14.78 23.68
N ALA A 462 28.30 -14.57 23.84
CA ALA A 462 29.32 -15.26 23.08
C ALA A 462 30.35 -15.94 24.01
N GLY A 463 30.85 -17.12 23.61
CA GLY A 463 31.94 -17.80 24.30
C GLY A 463 33.21 -16.95 24.34
N THR A 464 33.48 -16.24 23.25
CA THR A 464 34.50 -15.18 23.19
C THR A 464 34.00 -14.01 22.34
N LEU A 465 34.35 -12.79 22.72
CA LEU A 465 33.95 -11.58 22.06
C LEU A 465 35.18 -10.76 21.64
N THR A 466 35.31 -10.45 20.36
CA THR A 466 36.43 -9.67 19.82
C THR A 466 35.94 -8.48 19.00
N GLY A 467 36.60 -7.30 19.18
CA GLY A 467 36.30 -6.08 18.43
C GLY A 467 34.96 -5.39 18.79
N ALA A 468 34.19 -5.91 19.74
CA ALA A 468 32.89 -5.35 20.09
C ALA A 468 32.97 -3.96 20.74
N GLY A 469 34.12 -3.54 21.25
CA GLY A 469 34.31 -2.17 21.76
C GLY A 469 34.19 -1.06 20.71
N SER A 470 34.34 -1.41 19.43
CA SER A 470 34.10 -0.50 18.31
C SER A 470 32.66 -0.57 17.71
N LEU A 471 31.85 -1.50 18.20
CA LEU A 471 30.50 -1.70 17.76
C LEU A 471 29.65 -0.45 18.07
N LYS A 472 29.02 0.10 17.06
CA LYS A 472 28.13 1.27 17.22
C LYS A 472 26.68 0.84 17.11
N PRO A 473 25.80 1.37 17.99
CA PRO A 473 24.39 1.19 17.80
C PRO A 473 23.98 1.94 16.52
N ASP A 474 23.34 1.25 15.60
CA ASP A 474 22.59 1.90 14.52
C ASP A 474 21.16 2.10 15.01
N VAL A 475 20.88 3.32 15.48
CA VAL A 475 19.58 3.70 16.01
C VAL A 475 18.52 3.94 14.91
N ALA A 476 18.86 3.67 13.65
CA ALA A 476 17.94 3.89 12.52
C ALA A 476 16.64 3.05 12.60
N LEU A 477 16.59 2.00 13.44
CA LEU A 477 15.39 1.22 13.70
C LEU A 477 14.87 1.37 15.14
N VAL A 478 15.53 2.19 15.96
CA VAL A 478 14.98 2.55 17.29
C VAL A 478 13.91 3.59 17.05
N PRO A 479 12.68 3.36 17.52
CA PRO A 479 11.61 4.35 17.37
C PRO A 479 12.05 5.69 17.94
N PHE A 480 11.68 6.79 17.28
CA PHE A 480 12.16 8.12 17.65
C PHE A 480 11.91 8.48 19.12
N MET A 481 10.86 7.93 19.72
CA MET A 481 10.51 8.16 21.12
C MET A 481 11.48 7.53 22.14
N TYR A 482 12.42 6.67 21.69
CA TYR A 482 13.39 6.02 22.56
C TYR A 482 14.83 6.44 22.27
N LYS A 483 15.70 6.18 23.22
CA LYS A 483 17.16 6.23 23.09
C LYS A 483 17.75 4.88 23.50
N ALA A 484 18.81 4.48 22.81
CA ALA A 484 19.48 3.21 23.03
C ALA A 484 20.95 3.43 23.37
N GLN A 485 21.44 2.73 24.38
CA GLN A 485 22.84 2.75 24.80
C GLN A 485 23.41 1.34 24.83
N LEU A 486 24.56 1.12 24.16
CA LEU A 486 25.25 -0.16 24.17
C LEU A 486 26.19 -0.27 25.41
N ALA A 487 26.12 -1.42 26.05
CA ALA A 487 27.08 -1.82 27.09
C ALA A 487 27.75 -3.13 26.65
N VAL A 488 29.06 -3.10 26.47
CA VAL A 488 29.87 -4.24 26.06
C VAL A 488 30.68 -4.74 27.22
N ASP A 489 30.46 -5.98 27.67
CA ASP A 489 31.31 -6.72 28.62
C ASP A 489 32.10 -7.77 27.85
N GLN A 490 33.27 -7.38 27.38
CA GLN A 490 34.14 -8.26 26.58
C GLN A 490 34.66 -9.47 27.39
N ALA A 491 34.83 -9.34 28.70
CA ALA A 491 35.32 -10.42 29.56
C ALA A 491 34.22 -11.48 29.78
N ALA A 492 32.99 -11.06 29.92
CA ALA A 492 31.84 -11.94 30.04
C ALA A 492 31.23 -12.40 28.67
N GLY A 493 31.75 -11.87 27.54
CA GLY A 493 31.22 -12.20 26.21
C GLY A 493 29.86 -11.56 25.87
N LEU A 494 29.46 -10.51 26.59
CA LEU A 494 28.10 -9.96 26.49
C LEU A 494 28.08 -8.62 25.77
N VAL A 495 27.10 -8.46 24.85
CA VAL A 495 26.66 -7.17 24.36
C VAL A 495 25.24 -6.94 24.86
N LYS A 496 25.06 -5.86 25.61
CA LYS A 496 23.75 -5.44 26.16
C LYS A 496 23.35 -4.11 25.58
N VAL A 497 22.06 -3.89 25.54
CA VAL A 497 21.43 -2.63 25.12
C VAL A 497 20.53 -2.15 26.24
N ASP A 498 20.70 -0.90 26.64
CA ASP A 498 19.80 -0.19 27.56
C ASP A 498 18.91 0.75 26.75
N ILE A 499 17.62 0.57 26.86
CA ILE A 499 16.59 1.35 26.16
C ILE A 499 15.85 2.19 27.19
N ASP A 500 15.92 3.50 27.01
CA ASP A 500 15.18 4.48 27.80
C ASP A 500 14.23 5.27 26.90
N ARG A 501 13.08 5.64 27.44
CA ARG A 501 12.19 6.61 26.83
C ARG A 501 12.87 7.99 26.80
N LYS A 502 12.77 8.72 25.69
CA LYS A 502 13.21 10.12 25.63
C LYS A 502 12.33 10.99 26.52
N ALA A 503 12.94 11.94 27.21
CA ALA A 503 12.18 12.98 27.88
C ALA A 503 11.48 13.89 26.86
N THR A 504 10.38 14.54 27.26
CA THR A 504 9.53 15.34 26.35
C THR A 504 10.29 16.50 25.69
N ASP A 505 11.28 17.07 26.34
CA ASP A 505 12.17 18.12 25.81
C ASP A 505 13.14 17.57 24.72
N GLU A 506 13.45 16.27 24.73
CA GLU A 506 14.25 15.60 23.69
C GLU A 506 13.44 15.30 22.41
N LEU A 507 12.10 15.29 22.50
CA LEU A 507 11.21 14.93 21.39
C LEU A 507 10.95 16.10 20.43
N GLY A 508 11.19 17.35 20.89
CA GLY A 508 10.98 18.56 20.10
C GLY A 508 9.52 18.81 19.76
N LEU A 509 8.62 18.39 20.64
CA LEU A 509 7.18 18.64 20.60
C LEU A 509 6.88 20.10 20.93
N ASN A 510 5.79 20.65 20.40
CA ASN A 510 5.27 21.92 20.85
C ASN A 510 4.59 21.77 22.23
N ARG A 511 4.13 22.87 22.83
CA ARG A 511 3.54 22.88 24.18
C ARG A 511 2.33 21.94 24.27
N ALA A 512 1.40 21.98 23.30
CA ALA A 512 0.20 21.15 23.30
C ALA A 512 0.55 19.67 23.19
N GLN A 513 1.41 19.32 22.23
CA GLN A 513 1.89 17.93 22.03
C GLN A 513 2.61 17.40 23.27
N THR A 514 3.47 18.24 23.89
CA THR A 514 4.21 17.88 25.13
C THR A 514 3.24 17.56 26.26
N THR A 515 2.20 18.36 26.43
CA THR A 515 1.21 18.18 27.51
C THR A 515 0.40 16.89 27.36
N ALA A 516 0.05 16.49 26.12
CA ALA A 516 -0.74 15.28 25.85
C ALA A 516 0.12 14.00 25.76
N TYR A 517 1.44 14.12 25.62
CA TYR A 517 2.30 13.00 25.23
C TYR A 517 2.27 11.83 26.21
N ASP A 518 2.23 12.05 27.52
CA ASP A 518 2.23 10.96 28.50
C ASP A 518 0.91 10.18 28.46
N ALA A 519 -0.22 10.88 28.30
CA ALA A 519 -1.53 10.25 28.14
C ALA A 519 -1.61 9.48 26.81
N LEU A 520 -1.09 10.05 25.72
CA LEU A 520 -0.98 9.35 24.43
C LEU A 520 -0.13 8.09 24.57
N TYR A 521 1.06 8.19 25.19
CA TYR A 521 1.94 7.04 25.37
C TYR A 521 1.27 5.90 26.10
N ALA A 522 0.47 6.19 27.14
CA ALA A 522 -0.33 5.19 27.84
C ALA A 522 -1.39 4.57 26.93
N ALA A 523 -2.07 5.37 26.10
CA ALA A 523 -3.07 4.89 25.16
C ALA A 523 -2.50 3.98 24.06
N LEU A 524 -1.26 4.23 23.63
CA LEU A 524 -0.57 3.38 22.65
C LEU A 524 -0.36 1.94 23.15
N ALA A 525 -0.31 1.71 24.46
CA ALA A 525 -0.19 0.37 25.02
C ALA A 525 -1.50 -0.46 24.92
N GLU A 526 -2.61 0.19 24.57
CA GLU A 526 -3.94 -0.44 24.43
C GLU A 526 -4.38 -0.66 22.97
N ASP A 527 -3.56 -0.26 21.99
CA ASP A 527 -3.82 -0.44 20.55
C ASP A 527 -2.54 -0.84 19.80
N ASP A 528 -2.35 -2.14 19.58
CA ASP A 528 -1.15 -2.69 18.96
C ASP A 528 -0.90 -2.15 17.54
N ASP A 529 -1.96 -1.88 16.76
CA ASP A 529 -1.85 -1.37 15.41
C ASP A 529 -1.27 0.06 15.40
N VAL A 530 -1.83 0.94 16.24
CA VAL A 530 -1.35 2.32 16.39
C VAL A 530 0.04 2.34 17.03
N ALA A 531 0.28 1.47 18.03
CA ALA A 531 1.60 1.27 18.61
C ALA A 531 2.64 0.88 17.56
N GLY A 532 2.30 -0.06 16.66
CA GLY A 532 3.14 -0.49 15.54
C GLY A 532 3.54 0.68 14.62
N VAL A 533 2.62 1.62 14.34
CA VAL A 533 2.95 2.84 13.59
C VAL A 533 4.00 3.67 14.31
N PHE A 534 3.81 3.96 15.61
CA PHE A 534 4.77 4.75 16.39
C PHE A 534 6.12 4.05 16.56
N LEU A 535 6.13 2.72 16.69
CA LEU A 535 7.34 1.90 16.72
C LEU A 535 8.09 1.90 15.37
N GLY A 536 7.39 2.11 14.26
CA GLY A 536 7.99 2.26 12.93
C GLY A 536 8.59 3.64 12.66
N ILE A 537 8.22 4.67 13.42
CA ILE A 537 8.70 6.04 13.21
C ILE A 537 10.07 6.26 13.87
N THR A 538 11.10 6.51 13.06
CA THR A 538 12.49 6.71 13.50
C THR A 538 12.97 8.15 13.37
N GLU A 539 12.17 9.04 12.77
CA GLU A 539 12.53 10.43 12.51
C GLU A 539 11.62 11.41 13.26
N LYS A 540 12.16 12.60 13.56
CA LYS A 540 11.51 13.62 14.38
C LYS A 540 10.20 14.15 13.77
N ASP A 541 10.25 14.57 12.50
CA ASP A 541 9.11 15.26 11.88
C ASP A 541 7.90 14.34 11.66
N PRO A 542 8.07 13.08 11.16
CA PRO A 542 7.00 12.10 11.14
C PRO A 542 6.43 11.79 12.52
N PHE A 543 7.27 11.75 13.56
CA PHE A 543 6.82 11.52 14.93
C PHE A 543 5.93 12.67 15.43
N ARG A 544 6.36 13.92 15.25
CA ARG A 544 5.57 15.10 15.61
C ARG A 544 4.23 15.14 14.86
N ALA A 545 4.25 14.81 13.56
CA ALA A 545 3.04 14.73 12.76
C ALA A 545 2.07 13.64 13.26
N ALA A 546 2.58 12.47 13.63
CA ALA A 546 1.75 11.40 14.22
C ALA A 546 1.13 11.82 15.55
N VAL A 547 1.91 12.46 16.45
CA VAL A 547 1.39 13.00 17.72
C VAL A 547 0.33 14.08 17.47
N ALA A 548 0.53 14.97 16.49
CA ALA A 548 -0.43 16.03 16.18
C ALA A 548 -1.81 15.48 15.73
N GLN A 549 -1.83 14.34 15.00
CA GLN A 549 -3.08 13.70 14.55
C GLN A 549 -3.92 13.17 15.72
N THR A 550 -3.32 12.92 16.87
CA THR A 550 -4.03 12.37 18.05
C THR A 550 -4.64 13.45 18.96
N LEU A 551 -4.37 14.75 18.70
CA LEU A 551 -4.86 15.83 19.55
C LEU A 551 -6.27 16.29 19.14
N PRO A 552 -7.14 16.67 20.13
CA PRO A 552 -8.42 17.29 19.85
C PRO A 552 -8.27 18.71 19.27
N ASP A 553 -9.40 19.33 18.88
CA ASP A 553 -9.41 20.78 18.63
C ASP A 553 -9.06 21.56 19.91
N HIS A 554 -8.00 22.37 19.86
CA HIS A 554 -7.46 23.09 21.02
C HIS A 554 -6.86 24.46 20.68
N ALA A 555 -6.91 24.87 19.40
CA ALA A 555 -6.28 26.10 18.95
C ALA A 555 -7.23 27.31 18.96
N GLY A 556 -8.53 27.09 19.27
CA GLY A 556 -9.53 28.14 19.39
C GLY A 556 -10.27 28.50 18.10
N GLY A 557 -10.07 27.74 17.01
CA GLY A 557 -10.68 27.98 15.70
C GLY A 557 -12.21 27.99 15.71
N ALA A 558 -12.85 27.15 16.54
CA ALA A 558 -14.30 27.14 16.73
C ALA A 558 -14.84 28.50 17.23
N PHE A 559 -14.20 29.08 18.23
CA PHE A 559 -14.54 30.41 18.74
C PHE A 559 -14.23 31.51 17.72
N ASP A 560 -13.13 31.44 17.01
CA ASP A 560 -12.73 32.39 15.96
C ASP A 560 -13.77 32.45 14.85
N GLY A 561 -14.20 31.32 14.33
CA GLY A 561 -15.20 31.24 13.28
C GLY A 561 -16.54 31.85 13.70
N LEU A 562 -17.00 31.51 14.89
CA LEU A 562 -18.24 32.06 15.46
C LEU A 562 -18.14 33.55 15.67
N SER A 563 -17.05 34.03 16.33
CA SER A 563 -16.88 35.46 16.68
C SER A 563 -16.75 36.31 15.43
N LEU A 564 -16.02 35.86 14.41
CA LEU A 564 -15.86 36.55 13.13
C LEU A 564 -17.19 36.65 12.37
N GLY A 565 -17.98 35.55 12.37
CA GLY A 565 -19.31 35.51 11.78
C GLY A 565 -20.27 36.50 12.44
N ILE A 566 -20.40 36.44 13.77
CA ILE A 566 -21.28 37.34 14.54
C ILE A 566 -20.90 38.81 14.31
N ARG A 567 -19.59 39.13 14.38
CA ARG A 567 -19.09 40.52 14.15
C ARG A 567 -19.35 40.99 12.72
N THR A 568 -19.16 40.12 11.72
CA THR A 568 -19.38 40.45 10.30
C THR A 568 -20.84 40.79 10.02
N VAL A 569 -21.79 40.03 10.54
CA VAL A 569 -23.22 40.31 10.40
C VAL A 569 -23.60 41.58 11.16
N ALA A 570 -23.09 41.78 12.39
CA ALA A 570 -23.39 42.96 13.23
C ALA A 570 -22.92 44.28 12.62
N ARG A 571 -21.88 44.28 11.76
CA ARG A 571 -21.34 45.49 11.11
C ARG A 571 -22.36 46.24 10.24
N ARG A 572 -23.45 45.62 9.81
CA ARG A 572 -24.56 46.31 9.14
C ARG A 572 -25.11 47.48 9.99
N LEU A 573 -25.09 47.35 11.31
CA LEU A 573 -25.62 48.37 12.21
C LEU A 573 -24.76 49.63 12.25
N ALA A 574 -23.48 49.54 11.91
CA ALA A 574 -22.56 50.68 11.80
C ALA A 574 -22.66 51.40 10.46
N GLU A 575 -23.46 50.89 9.50
CA GLU A 575 -23.63 51.54 8.20
C GLU A 575 -24.37 52.89 8.31
N PRO A 576 -24.05 53.86 7.42
CA PRO A 576 -24.79 55.13 7.38
C PRO A 576 -26.26 54.84 7.00
N GLN A 577 -27.16 55.49 7.73
CA GLN A 577 -28.57 55.49 7.41
C GLN A 577 -28.86 56.46 6.26
N GLY A 578 -29.78 56.09 5.36
CA GLY A 578 -30.17 56.93 4.23
C GLY A 578 -30.70 58.31 4.69
N PRO A 579 -30.68 59.31 3.80
CA PRO A 579 -31.07 60.70 4.12
C PRO A 579 -32.60 60.88 4.18
N PHE A 580 -33.39 59.89 3.81
CA PHE A 580 -34.83 59.97 3.70
C PHE A 580 -35.51 59.56 5.00
N GLU A 581 -36.52 60.35 5.43
CA GLU A 581 -37.48 59.87 6.41
C GLU A 581 -38.35 58.82 5.74
N ARG A 582 -38.24 57.58 6.14
CA ARG A 582 -39.06 56.49 5.64
C ARG A 582 -40.51 56.75 6.02
N LYS A 583 -41.39 56.77 5.06
CA LYS A 583 -42.86 56.93 5.31
C LYS A 583 -43.43 55.69 6.01
N GLU A 584 -42.88 54.53 5.70
CA GLU A 584 -43.27 53.25 6.30
C GLU A 584 -42.41 52.97 7.52
N LYS A 585 -43.03 52.57 8.60
CA LYS A 585 -42.34 52.29 9.88
C LYS A 585 -41.65 50.94 9.94
N LEU A 586 -42.08 50.00 9.08
CA LEU A 586 -41.55 48.64 9.03
C LEU A 586 -40.60 48.47 7.84
N SER A 587 -39.50 47.75 8.05
CA SER A 587 -38.60 47.33 6.98
C SER A 587 -38.18 45.89 7.20
N ILE A 588 -37.97 45.17 6.12
CA ILE A 588 -37.37 43.79 6.11
C ILE A 588 -35.92 43.94 5.70
N VAL A 589 -35.04 43.19 6.37
CA VAL A 589 -33.61 43.21 6.15
C VAL A 589 -33.09 41.81 5.87
N PHE A 590 -32.13 41.68 4.95
CA PHE A 590 -31.40 40.44 4.64
C PHE A 590 -29.92 40.76 4.53
N ASP A 591 -29.11 39.88 5.10
CA ASP A 591 -27.66 39.95 5.02
C ASP A 591 -27.11 38.57 4.57
N ALA A 592 -26.06 38.58 3.75
CA ALA A 592 -25.24 37.43 3.41
C ALA A 592 -23.78 37.81 3.67
N ALA A 593 -23.04 36.93 4.28
CA ALA A 593 -21.63 37.16 4.61
C ALA A 593 -20.81 35.87 4.38
N GLY A 594 -19.54 36.04 4.02
CA GLY A 594 -18.53 35.02 4.00
C GLY A 594 -17.23 35.55 4.59
N TRP A 595 -16.48 34.70 5.24
CA TRP A 595 -15.20 35.02 5.85
C TRP A 595 -14.23 33.87 5.80
N ASP A 596 -12.94 34.22 5.85
CA ASP A 596 -11.84 33.28 6.01
C ASP A 596 -10.82 33.83 7.02
N SER A 597 -10.11 32.94 7.67
CA SER A 597 -9.00 33.25 8.57
C SER A 597 -8.09 32.05 8.72
N SER A 598 -6.87 32.25 9.22
CA SER A 598 -5.94 31.16 9.48
C SER A 598 -5.01 31.49 10.66
N LYS A 599 -4.38 30.44 11.20
CA LYS A 599 -3.34 30.51 12.23
C LYS A 599 -2.21 29.55 11.87
N ASP A 600 -0.97 29.99 11.99
CA ASP A 600 0.21 29.11 11.85
C ASP A 600 0.39 28.20 13.07
N GLU A 601 1.12 27.10 12.88
CA GLU A 601 1.57 26.24 13.97
C GLU A 601 2.51 27.02 14.90
N GLY A 602 2.20 26.97 16.18
CA GLY A 602 3.00 27.57 17.24
C GLY A 602 3.04 26.63 18.45
N ASP A 603 2.75 27.17 19.62
CA ASP A 603 2.55 26.40 20.86
C ASP A 603 1.36 25.45 20.78
N THR A 604 0.41 25.73 19.86
CA THR A 604 -0.76 24.94 19.52
C THR A 604 -0.81 24.65 18.02
N ALA A 605 -1.81 23.88 17.57
CA ALA A 605 -1.97 23.52 16.17
C ALA A 605 -2.25 24.74 15.27
N GLN A 606 -1.86 24.62 14.00
CA GLN A 606 -2.34 25.50 12.93
C GLN A 606 -3.80 25.21 12.60
N TYR A 607 -4.49 26.17 11.99
CA TYR A 607 -5.79 25.94 11.36
C TYR A 607 -6.05 26.91 10.20
N ASP A 608 -6.89 26.46 9.28
CA ASP A 608 -7.56 27.26 8.26
C ASP A 608 -9.06 27.27 8.55
N LEU A 609 -9.72 28.41 8.40
CA LEU A 609 -11.10 28.65 8.75
C LEU A 609 -11.85 29.32 7.61
N ASP A 610 -12.94 28.71 7.19
CA ASP A 610 -13.91 29.28 6.24
C ASP A 610 -15.29 29.39 6.87
N GLY A 611 -16.05 30.42 6.52
CA GLY A 611 -17.41 30.58 7.02
C GLY A 611 -18.35 31.30 6.08
N LEU A 612 -19.62 30.98 6.25
CA LEU A 612 -20.75 31.61 5.56
C LEU A 612 -21.87 31.95 6.53
N GLY A 613 -22.57 33.04 6.29
CA GLY A 613 -23.71 33.44 7.10
C GLY A 613 -24.85 34.09 6.33
N PHE A 614 -26.07 33.78 6.72
CA PHE A 614 -27.27 34.41 6.21
C PHE A 614 -28.14 34.89 7.35
N SER A 615 -28.58 36.17 7.28
CA SER A 615 -29.43 36.77 8.29
C SER A 615 -30.67 37.40 7.65
N GLY A 616 -31.79 37.26 8.31
CA GLY A 616 -33.05 37.89 7.90
C GLY A 616 -33.76 38.45 9.12
N GLY A 617 -34.49 39.54 8.94
CA GLY A 617 -35.21 40.17 10.03
C GLY A 617 -36.06 41.35 9.66
N ALA A 618 -36.57 42.02 10.69
CA ALA A 618 -37.43 43.21 10.55
C ALA A 618 -36.97 44.35 11.45
N GLU A 619 -37.13 45.54 10.97
CA GLU A 619 -36.86 46.80 11.67
C GLU A 619 -38.11 47.64 11.83
N LEU A 620 -38.32 48.21 12.98
CA LEU A 620 -39.39 49.16 13.26
C LEU A 620 -38.81 50.56 13.63
N GLN A 621 -39.22 51.54 12.86
CA GLN A 621 -38.87 52.93 13.14
C GLN A 621 -39.67 53.46 14.33
N THR A 622 -38.96 53.94 15.37
CA THR A 622 -39.56 54.51 16.58
C THR A 622 -39.14 55.96 16.79
N GLY A 623 -39.71 56.65 17.74
CA GLY A 623 -39.30 58.02 18.11
C GLY A 623 -37.90 58.14 18.71
N LEU A 624 -37.32 57.01 19.15
CA LEU A 624 -35.97 56.93 19.72
C LEU A 624 -34.93 56.33 18.76
N GLY A 625 -35.31 56.05 17.51
CA GLY A 625 -34.51 55.40 16.53
C GLY A 625 -35.15 54.10 16.00
N THR A 626 -34.38 53.26 15.34
CA THR A 626 -34.85 52.00 14.78
C THR A 626 -34.56 50.85 15.73
N VAL A 627 -35.57 50.01 16.02
CA VAL A 627 -35.45 48.78 16.75
C VAL A 627 -35.64 47.63 15.78
N GLY A 628 -34.86 46.57 15.86
CA GLY A 628 -34.98 45.44 14.98
C GLY A 628 -34.67 44.12 15.64
N ALA A 629 -35.11 43.05 14.98
CA ALA A 629 -34.82 41.67 15.33
C ALA A 629 -34.34 40.89 14.08
N THR A 630 -33.35 40.07 14.26
CA THR A 630 -32.81 39.19 13.19
C THR A 630 -32.70 37.73 13.67
N ALA A 631 -32.91 36.83 12.74
CA ALA A 631 -32.51 35.43 12.84
C ALA A 631 -31.36 35.19 11.85
N THR A 632 -30.31 34.56 12.30
CA THR A 632 -29.09 34.31 11.52
C THR A 632 -28.72 32.85 11.55
N TRP A 633 -28.29 32.32 10.44
CA TRP A 633 -27.59 31.05 10.36
C TRP A 633 -26.16 31.31 9.96
N LEU A 634 -25.19 30.70 10.70
CA LEU A 634 -23.77 30.75 10.43
C LEU A 634 -23.27 29.31 10.26
N TRP A 635 -22.49 29.09 9.23
CA TRP A 635 -21.78 27.85 8.98
C TRP A 635 -20.29 28.16 8.99
N ASN A 636 -19.51 27.34 9.68
CA ASN A 636 -18.06 27.42 9.67
C ASN A 636 -17.46 26.02 9.44
N ARG A 637 -16.37 25.98 8.73
CA ARG A 637 -15.46 24.86 8.62
C ARG A 637 -14.09 25.28 9.08
N HIS A 638 -13.47 24.46 9.88
CA HIS A 638 -12.17 24.70 10.47
C HIS A 638 -11.34 23.44 10.32
N ASP A 639 -10.24 23.52 9.60
CA ASP A 639 -9.34 22.40 9.29
C ASP A 639 -8.02 22.59 10.05
N THR A 640 -7.60 21.62 10.89
CA THR A 640 -6.37 21.73 11.69
C THR A 640 -5.19 21.00 11.07
N LEU A 641 -5.41 19.93 10.33
CA LEU A 641 -4.45 19.16 9.53
C LEU A 641 -5.12 18.81 8.20
N ALA A 642 -4.36 18.25 7.26
CA ALA A 642 -4.88 17.96 5.92
C ALA A 642 -6.23 17.22 5.90
N ASP A 643 -6.47 16.36 6.90
CA ASP A 643 -7.68 15.52 6.97
C ASP A 643 -8.60 15.84 8.17
N ASN A 644 -8.13 16.54 9.22
CA ASN A 644 -8.93 16.84 10.40
C ASN A 644 -9.80 18.06 10.16
N SER A 645 -11.10 17.93 10.35
CA SER A 645 -12.05 19.01 10.14
C SER A 645 -13.07 19.13 11.27
N LEU A 646 -13.48 20.36 11.54
CA LEU A 646 -14.57 20.68 12.45
C LEU A 646 -15.58 21.56 11.70
N ILE A 647 -16.82 21.10 11.62
CA ILE A 647 -17.91 21.85 11.02
C ILE A 647 -18.83 22.34 12.13
N SER A 648 -19.21 23.64 12.09
CA SER A 648 -20.21 24.16 13.00
C SER A 648 -21.39 24.78 12.28
N ASN A 649 -22.57 24.53 12.80
CA ASN A 649 -23.82 25.15 12.39
C ASN A 649 -24.40 25.93 13.56
N THR A 650 -24.49 27.26 13.43
CA THR A 650 -24.96 28.14 14.50
C THR A 650 -26.24 28.85 14.08
N TYR A 651 -27.23 28.83 14.95
CA TYR A 651 -28.51 29.52 14.78
C TYR A 651 -28.62 30.63 15.83
N GLU A 652 -28.70 31.88 15.40
CA GLU A 652 -28.64 33.04 16.28
C GLU A 652 -29.96 33.84 16.19
N GLY A 653 -30.47 34.25 17.33
CA GLY A 653 -31.48 35.28 17.43
C GLY A 653 -30.91 36.55 18.05
N ALA A 654 -31.16 37.74 17.43
CA ALA A 654 -30.64 39.00 17.89
C ALA A 654 -31.69 40.08 17.93
N LEU A 655 -31.57 40.95 18.96
CA LEU A 655 -32.30 42.18 19.08
C LEU A 655 -31.31 43.35 19.00
N TYR A 656 -31.68 44.37 18.32
CA TYR A 656 -30.84 45.56 18.22
C TYR A 656 -31.64 46.87 18.19
N TRP A 657 -30.94 47.90 18.49
CA TRP A 657 -31.34 49.29 18.37
C TRP A 657 -30.28 50.07 17.62
N ARG A 658 -30.68 51.04 16.78
CA ARG A 658 -29.80 52.04 16.18
C ARG A 658 -30.48 53.43 16.12
N GLY A 659 -29.71 54.48 16.40
CA GLY A 659 -30.20 55.85 16.43
C GLY A 659 -29.24 56.84 15.81
N LYS A 660 -29.77 57.98 15.37
CA LYS A 660 -28.99 59.07 14.81
C LYS A 660 -29.50 60.41 15.33
N TRP A 661 -28.58 61.19 15.89
CA TRP A 661 -28.85 62.50 16.46
C TRP A 661 -27.92 63.56 15.85
N GLY A 662 -28.31 64.15 14.73
CA GLY A 662 -27.44 65.04 13.98
C GLY A 662 -26.24 64.35 13.40
N ALA A 663 -25.05 64.68 13.84
CA ALA A 663 -23.78 64.08 13.42
C ALA A 663 -23.44 62.80 14.19
N LEU A 664 -24.06 62.55 15.34
CA LEU A 664 -23.83 61.39 16.18
C LEU A 664 -24.74 60.23 15.77
N SER A 665 -24.18 59.04 15.57
CA SER A 665 -24.90 57.81 15.39
C SER A 665 -24.47 56.80 16.41
N GLY A 666 -25.38 55.92 16.83
CA GLY A 666 -25.06 54.83 17.75
C GLY A 666 -25.94 53.62 17.51
N PHE A 667 -25.45 52.47 17.95
CA PHE A 667 -26.20 51.21 17.91
C PHE A 667 -25.82 50.32 19.10
N ALA A 668 -26.71 49.39 19.42
CA ALA A 668 -26.47 48.31 20.36
C ALA A 668 -27.20 47.06 19.88
N ARG A 669 -26.58 45.89 20.02
CA ARG A 669 -27.09 44.57 19.61
C ARG A 669 -26.78 43.58 20.72
N GLY A 670 -27.76 42.76 21.05
CA GLY A 670 -27.59 41.57 21.90
C GLY A 670 -28.09 40.34 21.17
N SER A 671 -27.39 39.25 21.28
CA SER A 671 -27.79 37.98 20.65
C SER A 671 -27.58 36.78 21.54
N TYR A 672 -28.32 35.75 21.22
CA TYR A 672 -28.17 34.40 21.76
C TYR A 672 -28.19 33.38 20.62
N SER A 673 -27.29 32.39 20.69
CA SER A 673 -27.10 31.42 19.64
C SER A 673 -27.02 30.01 20.19
N PHE A 674 -27.47 29.05 19.38
CA PHE A 674 -27.19 27.62 19.52
C PHE A 674 -26.24 27.18 18.41
N ALA A 675 -25.21 26.48 18.79
CA ALA A 675 -24.23 25.91 17.87
C ALA A 675 -24.22 24.39 18.00
N ASN A 676 -24.17 23.71 16.85
CA ASN A 676 -23.90 22.28 16.76
C ASN A 676 -22.56 22.09 16.06
N PHE A 677 -21.74 21.25 16.60
CA PHE A 677 -20.39 20.95 16.14
C PHE A 677 -20.31 19.48 15.72
N ASP A 678 -19.66 19.24 14.60
CA ASP A 678 -19.39 17.92 14.03
C ASP A 678 -17.90 17.89 13.70
N GLY A 679 -17.13 17.15 14.48
CA GLY A 679 -15.67 17.02 14.38
C GLY A 679 -15.25 15.64 13.95
N ALA A 680 -14.36 15.57 12.95
CA ALA A 680 -13.72 14.35 12.51
C ALA A 680 -12.19 14.51 12.61
N ARG A 681 -11.55 13.58 13.31
CA ARG A 681 -10.09 13.46 13.38
C ARG A 681 -9.67 12.17 12.71
N TYR A 682 -8.54 12.20 12.03
CA TYR A 682 -8.00 11.05 11.31
C TYR A 682 -6.58 10.76 11.77
N PHE A 683 -6.34 9.50 12.06
CA PHE A 683 -5.00 8.99 12.26
C PHE A 683 -4.65 8.07 11.09
N ASN A 684 -3.55 8.36 10.41
CA ASN A 684 -3.04 7.60 9.28
C ASN A 684 -1.55 7.30 9.48
N GLY A 685 -1.19 6.04 9.41
CA GLY A 685 0.20 5.62 9.55
C GLY A 685 0.47 4.28 8.88
N LYS A 686 1.71 3.82 8.98
CA LYS A 686 2.12 2.51 8.45
C LYS A 686 2.80 1.70 9.54
N ASP A 687 2.36 0.47 9.70
CA ASP A 687 3.09 -0.57 10.42
C ASP A 687 3.67 -1.55 9.39
N GLY A 688 4.96 -1.44 9.11
CA GLY A 688 5.60 -2.15 8.00
C GLY A 688 4.95 -1.82 6.65
N ASP A 689 4.38 -2.83 5.99
CA ASP A 689 3.65 -2.68 4.72
C ASP A 689 2.14 -2.43 4.91
N GLN A 690 1.63 -2.56 6.14
CA GLN A 690 0.22 -2.37 6.47
C GLN A 690 -0.08 -0.88 6.70
N THR A 691 -1.16 -0.38 6.10
CA THR A 691 -1.68 0.96 6.38
C THR A 691 -2.70 0.86 7.51
N ILE A 692 -2.45 1.60 8.59
CA ILE A 692 -3.33 1.72 9.74
C ILE A 692 -4.07 3.04 9.66
N THR A 693 -5.38 3.00 9.73
CA THR A 693 -6.26 4.18 9.73
C THR A 693 -7.23 4.10 10.88
N ARG A 694 -7.45 5.22 11.56
CA ARG A 694 -8.49 5.40 12.57
C ARG A 694 -9.24 6.69 12.27
N THR A 695 -10.56 6.66 12.37
CA THR A 695 -11.42 7.85 12.27
C THR A 695 -12.09 8.05 13.61
N MET A 696 -11.93 9.21 14.20
CA MET A 696 -12.52 9.59 15.49
C MET A 696 -13.56 10.67 15.24
N ASP A 697 -14.83 10.31 15.34
CA ASP A 697 -15.97 11.19 15.12
C ASP A 697 -16.54 11.66 16.45
N GLY A 698 -16.76 12.96 16.60
CA GLY A 698 -17.32 13.59 17.78
C GLY A 698 -18.38 14.63 17.41
N GLU A 699 -19.53 14.58 18.06
CA GLU A 699 -20.60 15.56 17.92
C GLU A 699 -20.91 16.19 19.27
N TRP A 700 -21.04 17.53 19.30
CA TRP A 700 -21.44 18.25 20.51
C TRP A 700 -22.24 19.50 20.19
N SER A 701 -22.79 20.11 21.23
CA SER A 701 -23.51 21.37 21.12
C SER A 701 -22.86 22.46 21.95
N GLY A 702 -23.33 23.68 21.76
CA GLY A 702 -22.90 24.83 22.53
C GLY A 702 -23.84 25.99 22.42
N ASN A 703 -23.61 26.97 23.29
CA ASN A 703 -24.40 28.17 23.33
C ASN A 703 -23.49 29.40 23.30
N ALA A 704 -23.87 30.42 22.52
CA ALA A 704 -23.14 31.67 22.51
C ALA A 704 -24.02 32.88 22.87
N THR A 705 -23.42 33.83 23.56
CA THR A 705 -24.04 35.12 23.81
C THR A 705 -23.14 36.23 23.26
N SER A 706 -23.72 37.27 22.65
CA SER A 706 -22.96 38.42 22.24
C SER A 706 -23.64 39.75 22.60
N PHE A 707 -22.80 40.74 22.85
CA PHE A 707 -23.21 42.13 22.99
C PHE A 707 -22.27 43.00 22.19
N ILE A 708 -22.79 43.74 21.20
CA ILE A 708 -22.02 44.65 20.35
C ILE A 708 -22.67 46.04 20.38
N ALA A 709 -21.89 47.07 20.71
CA ALA A 709 -22.38 48.45 20.72
C ALA A 709 -21.35 49.41 20.14
N GLY A 710 -21.82 50.40 19.41
CA GLY A 710 -20.92 51.36 18.79
C GLY A 710 -21.47 52.73 18.68
N VAL A 711 -20.57 53.73 18.62
CA VAL A 711 -20.87 55.13 18.37
C VAL A 711 -19.96 55.67 17.26
N SER A 712 -20.49 56.58 16.46
CA SER A 712 -19.70 57.25 15.43
C SER A 712 -20.15 58.71 15.28
N LEU A 713 -19.20 59.59 14.93
CA LEU A 713 -19.44 61.00 14.71
C LEU A 713 -19.10 61.37 13.26
N GLU A 714 -20.06 61.81 12.49
CA GLU A 714 -19.83 62.19 11.10
C GLU A 714 -19.66 63.69 10.91
N ALA A 715 -18.53 64.05 10.31
CA ALA A 715 -18.22 65.40 9.89
C ALA A 715 -17.83 65.46 8.42
N GLY A 716 -18.09 66.59 7.73
CA GLY A 716 -17.64 66.65 6.32
C GLY A 716 -18.44 67.64 5.49
N SER A 717 -18.12 67.71 4.19
CA SER A 717 -18.73 68.58 3.17
C SER A 717 -19.88 67.87 2.43
N GLN A 718 -20.35 68.46 1.32
CA GLN A 718 -21.38 67.80 0.48
C GLN A 718 -20.89 66.53 -0.26
N PHE A 719 -19.59 66.40 -0.47
CA PHE A 719 -19.00 65.27 -1.23
C PHE A 719 -18.10 64.37 -0.37
N PHE A 720 -17.39 64.94 0.58
CA PHE A 720 -16.43 64.22 1.43
C PHE A 720 -16.88 64.23 2.86
N PHE A 721 -16.67 63.09 3.54
CA PHE A 721 -16.91 62.96 4.96
C PHE A 721 -15.76 62.20 5.65
N PHE A 722 -15.67 62.45 6.94
CA PHE A 722 -14.82 61.78 7.91
C PHE A 722 -15.69 61.33 9.08
N ARG A 723 -15.58 60.04 9.43
CA ARG A 723 -16.42 59.43 10.47
C ARG A 723 -15.57 58.61 11.43
N PRO A 724 -15.03 59.17 12.53
CA PRO A 724 -14.47 58.38 13.61
C PRO A 724 -15.55 57.50 14.25
N SER A 725 -15.14 56.31 14.70
CA SER A 725 -16.02 55.36 15.33
C SER A 725 -15.32 54.60 16.46
N VAL A 726 -16.09 54.20 17.46
CA VAL A 726 -15.68 53.27 18.52
C VAL A 726 -16.76 52.21 18.62
N THR A 727 -16.36 50.95 18.62
CA THR A 727 -17.26 49.83 18.82
C THR A 727 -16.70 48.92 19.92
N LEU A 728 -17.55 48.52 20.83
CA LEU A 728 -17.26 47.51 21.86
C LEU A 728 -17.98 46.21 21.45
N ASP A 729 -17.32 45.08 21.52
CA ASP A 729 -17.90 43.78 21.30
C ASP A 729 -17.50 42.80 22.41
N TYR A 730 -18.47 42.12 22.97
CA TYR A 730 -18.33 41.00 23.89
C TYR A 730 -19.00 39.79 23.30
N ILE A 731 -18.27 38.67 23.24
CA ILE A 731 -18.75 37.39 22.76
C ILE A 731 -18.30 36.32 23.73
N ARG A 732 -19.20 35.39 24.05
CA ARG A 732 -18.93 34.23 24.88
C ARG A 732 -19.54 33.01 24.25
N LEU A 733 -18.76 31.92 24.13
CA LEU A 733 -19.15 30.58 23.66
C LEU A 733 -18.94 29.59 24.80
N SER A 734 -19.96 28.81 25.11
CA SER A 734 -19.84 27.63 25.98
C SER A 734 -20.14 26.40 25.15
N GLU A 735 -19.21 25.48 25.13
CA GLU A 735 -19.29 24.21 24.39
C GLU A 735 -19.48 23.08 25.40
N ASP A 736 -20.38 22.16 25.10
CA ASP A 736 -20.64 20.96 25.92
C ASP A 736 -19.49 19.94 25.73
N GLY A 737 -19.23 19.10 26.74
CA GLY A 737 -18.32 17.99 26.63
C GLY A 737 -18.86 16.88 25.71
N TYR A 738 -17.95 16.07 25.13
CA TYR A 738 -18.31 14.99 24.21
C TYR A 738 -17.37 13.79 24.30
N VAL A 739 -17.80 12.68 23.70
CA VAL A 739 -17.02 11.46 23.59
C VAL A 739 -16.94 11.06 22.13
N GLU A 740 -15.74 10.82 21.65
CA GLU A 740 -15.48 10.36 20.29
C GLU A 740 -15.76 8.86 20.14
N THR A 741 -15.98 8.44 18.89
CA THR A 741 -16.19 7.04 18.51
C THR A 741 -15.41 6.70 17.25
N GLY A 742 -15.08 5.41 17.04
CA GLY A 742 -14.43 4.91 15.82
C GLY A 742 -12.91 4.82 15.88
N GLY A 743 -12.25 5.44 16.85
CA GLY A 743 -10.78 5.50 16.97
C GLY A 743 -10.16 4.51 17.95
N GLU A 744 -10.95 3.60 18.51
CA GLU A 744 -10.47 2.63 19.52
C GLU A 744 -9.75 3.32 20.68
N ALA A 745 -8.48 3.00 20.98
CA ALA A 745 -7.73 3.62 22.06
C ALA A 745 -7.43 5.12 21.84
N LEU A 746 -7.57 5.63 20.62
CA LEU A 746 -7.39 7.05 20.29
C LEU A 746 -8.66 7.89 20.47
N ASN A 747 -9.80 7.29 20.83
CA ASN A 747 -11.01 8.03 21.14
C ASN A 747 -10.80 8.91 22.38
N LEU A 748 -11.23 10.17 22.28
CA LEU A 748 -11.17 11.11 23.37
C LEU A 748 -12.52 11.29 24.07
N THR A 749 -12.46 11.45 25.38
CA THR A 749 -13.49 12.11 26.16
C THR A 749 -13.04 13.52 26.41
N VAL A 750 -13.76 14.51 25.91
CA VAL A 750 -13.46 15.93 26.02
C VAL A 750 -14.45 16.60 26.97
N GLU A 751 -13.96 17.38 27.93
CA GLU A 751 -14.80 18.11 28.89
C GLU A 751 -15.38 19.38 28.26
N ASP A 752 -16.42 19.93 28.92
CA ASP A 752 -17.00 21.22 28.55
C ASP A 752 -15.96 22.35 28.66
N ARG A 753 -16.06 23.34 27.74
CA ARG A 753 -15.17 24.51 27.77
C ARG A 753 -15.93 25.81 27.50
N THR A 754 -15.38 26.90 27.96
CA THR A 754 -15.94 28.23 27.71
C THR A 754 -14.85 29.19 27.24
N SER A 755 -15.11 29.86 26.13
CA SER A 755 -14.28 30.92 25.57
C SER A 755 -15.03 32.23 25.59
N ASP A 756 -14.36 33.35 25.96
CA ASP A 756 -14.96 34.65 25.84
C ASP A 756 -13.93 35.72 25.44
N GLU A 757 -14.43 36.83 24.91
CA GLU A 757 -13.62 37.95 24.49
C GLU A 757 -14.40 39.26 24.61
N LEU A 758 -13.77 40.27 25.21
CA LEU A 758 -14.19 41.64 25.18
C LEU A 758 -13.15 42.48 24.44
N ALA A 759 -13.58 43.12 23.34
CA ALA A 759 -12.68 43.96 22.55
C ALA A 759 -13.28 45.32 22.21
N VAL A 760 -12.41 46.30 22.01
CA VAL A 760 -12.76 47.60 21.51
C VAL A 760 -12.13 47.85 20.14
N ASN A 761 -12.95 48.32 19.19
CA ASN A 761 -12.45 48.73 17.87
C ASN A 761 -12.51 50.25 17.79
N VAL A 762 -11.37 50.88 17.50
CA VAL A 762 -11.26 52.33 17.27
C VAL A 762 -10.83 52.57 15.84
N GLY A 763 -11.65 53.29 15.09
CA GLY A 763 -11.36 53.48 13.66
C GLY A 763 -11.91 54.77 13.12
N SER A 764 -11.64 55.03 11.86
CA SER A 764 -12.17 56.15 11.13
C SER A 764 -12.48 55.77 9.69
N ALA A 765 -13.64 56.16 9.22
CA ALA A 765 -14.01 56.05 7.81
C ALA A 765 -13.85 57.41 7.11
N VAL A 766 -13.30 57.35 5.89
CA VAL A 766 -13.29 58.46 4.94
C VAL A 766 -14.04 58.05 3.70
N GLY A 767 -14.76 58.93 3.06
CA GLY A 767 -15.50 58.55 1.90
C GLY A 767 -16.08 59.69 1.10
N VAL A 768 -16.74 59.27 0.02
CA VAL A 768 -17.35 60.18 -0.95
C VAL A 768 -18.85 59.92 -1.03
N ASP A 769 -19.60 60.99 -1.06
CA ASP A 769 -21.02 61.05 -1.23
C ASP A 769 -21.33 61.36 -2.70
N LEU A 770 -21.49 60.32 -3.49
CA LEU A 770 -21.64 60.42 -4.95
C LEU A 770 -23.01 60.91 -5.38
N LEU A 771 -24.02 60.50 -4.66
CA LEU A 771 -25.43 60.83 -4.96
C LEU A 771 -26.19 61.13 -3.65
N GLY A 772 -26.78 62.28 -3.52
CA GLY A 772 -27.89 62.64 -2.70
C GLY A 772 -27.86 62.55 -1.17
N MET A 773 -26.92 61.91 -0.53
CA MET A 773 -26.91 61.65 0.91
C MET A 773 -27.03 62.93 1.76
N ARG A 774 -26.37 64.00 1.33
CA ARG A 774 -26.41 65.32 1.98
C ARG A 774 -27.22 66.32 1.21
N ARG A 775 -27.57 66.08 -0.05
CA ARG A 775 -28.38 66.98 -0.90
C ARG A 775 -29.86 66.64 -0.95
N ARG A 776 -30.25 65.46 -0.38
CA ARG A 776 -31.61 64.94 -0.33
C ARG A 776 -32.23 64.71 -1.74
N ASP A 777 -31.41 64.25 -2.69
CA ASP A 777 -31.87 63.82 -4.01
C ASP A 777 -32.69 62.52 -3.88
N LYS A 778 -33.32 62.06 -4.93
CA LYS A 778 -34.17 60.83 -4.90
C LYS A 778 -33.40 59.56 -4.65
N ASN A 779 -32.13 59.52 -5.04
CA ASN A 779 -31.22 58.38 -4.83
C ASN A 779 -29.97 58.84 -4.12
N TRP A 780 -29.30 57.93 -3.42
CA TRP A 780 -28.05 58.21 -2.76
C TRP A 780 -27.07 57.05 -2.93
N LEU A 781 -25.78 57.34 -2.98
CA LEU A 781 -24.72 56.34 -3.09
C LEU A 781 -23.49 56.89 -2.37
N ARG A 782 -22.95 56.11 -1.48
CA ARG A 782 -21.75 56.42 -0.71
C ARG A 782 -20.73 55.30 -0.85
N ILE A 783 -19.47 55.65 -1.04
CA ILE A 783 -18.33 54.74 -0.96
C ILE A 783 -17.43 55.25 0.15
N GLU A 784 -17.05 54.38 1.06
CA GLU A 784 -16.20 54.68 2.20
C GLU A 784 -15.12 53.62 2.42
N ALA A 785 -13.92 54.10 2.81
CA ALA A 785 -12.85 53.26 3.30
C ALA A 785 -12.67 53.55 4.79
N GLU A 786 -12.64 52.51 5.62
CA GLU A 786 -12.46 52.59 7.07
C GLU A 786 -11.18 51.84 7.45
N GLY A 787 -10.39 52.42 8.35
CA GLY A 787 -9.23 51.76 8.94
C GLY A 787 -9.19 52.00 10.43
N GLY A 788 -8.61 51.11 11.18
CA GLY A 788 -8.56 51.20 12.62
C GLY A 788 -7.77 50.12 13.29
N TRP A 789 -7.92 50.07 14.59
CA TRP A 789 -7.27 49.11 15.47
C TRP A 789 -8.30 48.43 16.34
N ARG A 790 -8.19 47.14 16.48
CA ARG A 790 -8.94 46.28 17.40
C ARG A 790 -8.05 45.92 18.57
N GLU A 791 -8.45 46.30 19.77
CA GLU A 791 -7.78 45.98 21.01
C GLU A 791 -8.61 45.02 21.84
N ILE A 792 -8.03 43.88 22.18
CA ILE A 792 -8.63 42.88 23.07
C ILE A 792 -8.37 43.39 24.50
N LEU A 793 -9.44 43.67 25.22
CA LEU A 793 -9.36 44.21 26.58
C LEU A 793 -9.32 43.13 27.65
N SER A 794 -10.04 42.04 27.43
CA SER A 794 -10.09 40.91 28.35
C SER A 794 -10.78 39.72 27.66
N GLY A 795 -10.67 38.55 28.28
CA GLY A 795 -11.20 37.28 27.81
C GLY A 795 -10.11 36.26 27.56
N GLU A 796 -10.49 35.03 27.49
CA GLU A 796 -9.59 33.90 27.22
C GLU A 796 -10.29 32.85 26.41
N LEU A 797 -9.54 32.14 25.61
CA LEU A 797 -9.99 30.94 24.93
C LEU A 797 -10.04 29.77 25.93
N GLY A 798 -11.11 29.01 25.92
CA GLY A 798 -11.29 27.85 26.80
C GLY A 798 -10.21 26.81 26.57
N ALA A 799 -9.55 26.39 27.64
CA ALA A 799 -8.63 25.25 27.58
C ALA A 799 -9.41 23.98 27.29
N THR A 800 -8.84 23.07 26.48
CA THR A 800 -9.41 21.78 26.14
C THR A 800 -8.87 20.71 27.08
N THR A 801 -9.68 20.22 27.99
CA THR A 801 -9.36 19.08 28.85
C THR A 801 -9.89 17.81 28.22
N ALA A 802 -9.02 16.83 27.99
CA ALA A 802 -9.36 15.57 27.33
C ALA A 802 -8.61 14.40 27.95
N ARG A 803 -9.08 13.18 27.65
CA ARG A 803 -8.41 11.92 28.01
C ARG A 803 -8.65 10.88 26.92
N PHE A 804 -7.68 10.03 26.69
CA PHE A 804 -7.81 8.84 25.85
C PHE A 804 -8.50 7.72 26.64
N GLY A 805 -9.60 7.19 26.13
CA GLY A 805 -10.32 6.10 26.80
C GLY A 805 -10.58 6.37 28.31
N ASP A 806 -10.12 5.49 29.16
CA ASP A 806 -10.16 5.62 30.63
C ASP A 806 -8.84 6.11 31.25
N GLY A 807 -7.90 6.59 30.43
CA GLY A 807 -6.59 7.08 30.87
C GLY A 807 -6.61 8.41 31.59
N ASP A 808 -5.43 8.92 31.93
CA ASP A 808 -5.23 10.20 32.60
C ASP A 808 -5.64 11.38 31.71
N SER A 809 -6.22 12.40 32.32
CA SER A 809 -6.60 13.63 31.62
C SER A 809 -5.42 14.57 31.41
N PHE A 810 -5.45 15.26 30.28
CA PHE A 810 -4.52 16.34 29.94
C PHE A 810 -5.28 17.60 29.53
N THR A 811 -4.68 18.79 29.73
CA THR A 811 -5.32 20.06 29.43
C THR A 811 -4.46 20.88 28.46
N LEU A 812 -5.00 21.17 27.29
CA LEU A 812 -4.39 21.94 26.24
C LEU A 812 -4.85 23.40 26.34
N THR A 813 -3.92 24.31 26.60
CA THR A 813 -4.22 25.74 26.70
C THR A 813 -3.97 26.40 25.35
N PRO A 814 -4.97 27.07 24.76
CA PRO A 814 -4.80 27.86 23.54
C PRO A 814 -3.75 28.97 23.71
N GLU A 815 -3.29 29.52 22.61
CA GLU A 815 -2.47 30.72 22.61
C GLU A 815 -3.34 31.93 22.86
N GLU A 816 -2.75 32.99 23.49
CA GLU A 816 -3.43 34.27 23.70
C GLU A 816 -3.72 34.91 22.33
N ARG A 817 -4.90 35.47 22.20
CA ARG A 817 -5.30 36.22 20.99
C ARG A 817 -4.59 37.56 20.92
N THR A 818 -4.21 37.96 19.71
CA THR A 818 -3.50 39.21 19.48
C THR A 818 -4.44 40.31 19.03
N SER A 819 -4.17 41.54 19.51
CA SER A 819 -4.77 42.77 18.98
C SER A 819 -4.18 43.08 17.60
N GLY A 820 -4.96 43.68 16.70
CA GLY A 820 -4.50 43.91 15.32
C GLY A 820 -5.23 45.07 14.63
N TRP A 821 -4.74 45.42 13.44
CA TRP A 821 -5.40 46.39 12.60
C TRP A 821 -6.59 45.79 11.83
N PHE A 822 -7.52 46.66 11.41
CA PHE A 822 -8.54 46.30 10.44
C PHE A 822 -8.65 47.34 9.34
N ALA A 823 -9.07 46.94 8.16
CA ALA A 823 -9.40 47.77 7.02
C ALA A 823 -10.69 47.33 6.37
N ARG A 824 -11.54 48.24 5.95
CA ARG A 824 -12.83 47.94 5.33
C ARG A 824 -13.08 48.86 4.15
N LEU A 825 -13.64 48.32 3.07
CA LEU A 825 -14.16 49.10 1.95
C LEU A 825 -15.65 48.80 1.83
N ARG A 826 -16.47 49.88 1.89
CA ARG A 826 -17.93 49.75 1.91
C ARG A 826 -18.56 50.60 0.83
N GLY A 827 -19.52 50.07 0.14
CA GLY A 827 -20.44 50.79 -0.72
C GLY A 827 -21.86 50.62 -0.19
N VAL A 828 -22.56 51.77 0.00
CA VAL A 828 -23.95 51.75 0.46
C VAL A 828 -24.77 52.79 -0.30
N GLY A 829 -25.96 52.39 -0.73
CA GLY A 829 -26.85 53.29 -1.50
C GLY A 829 -28.28 52.77 -1.59
N GLY A 830 -29.12 53.59 -2.16
CA GLY A 830 -30.55 53.26 -2.32
C GLY A 830 -31.43 54.46 -2.55
N ASP A 831 -32.68 54.27 -2.20
CA ASP A 831 -33.71 55.34 -2.24
C ASP A 831 -34.60 55.30 -1.01
N ALA A 832 -35.82 55.87 -1.10
CA ALA A 832 -36.79 55.86 -0.01
C ALA A 832 -37.37 54.47 0.31
N PHE A 833 -37.25 53.49 -0.60
CA PHE A 833 -37.91 52.19 -0.49
C PHE A 833 -36.89 51.09 -0.15
N TYR A 834 -35.66 51.17 -0.65
CA TYR A 834 -34.65 50.16 -0.39
C TYR A 834 -33.26 50.73 -0.12
N THR A 835 -32.47 49.97 0.56
CA THR A 835 -31.03 50.23 0.77
C THR A 835 -30.25 48.96 0.46
N ILE A 836 -29.17 49.06 -0.31
CA ILE A 836 -28.25 47.94 -0.61
C ILE A 836 -26.86 48.35 -0.14
N SER A 837 -26.15 47.45 0.46
CA SER A 837 -24.74 47.63 0.80
C SER A 837 -23.88 46.41 0.49
N GLY A 838 -22.60 46.67 0.25
CA GLY A 838 -21.56 45.67 0.16
C GLY A 838 -20.32 46.14 0.94
N GLU A 839 -19.69 45.23 1.64
CA GLU A 839 -18.49 45.50 2.42
C GLU A 839 -17.45 44.41 2.18
N LEU A 840 -16.22 44.78 1.89
CA LEU A 840 -15.02 43.94 1.96
C LEU A 840 -14.21 44.39 3.16
N SER A 841 -13.78 43.45 3.98
CA SER A 841 -12.94 43.73 5.17
C SER A 841 -11.74 42.81 5.22
N ALA A 842 -10.64 43.36 5.77
CA ALA A 842 -9.44 42.62 6.16
C ALA A 842 -9.13 42.94 7.61
N GLU A 843 -8.76 41.98 8.40
CA GLU A 843 -8.46 42.11 9.83
C GLU A 843 -7.25 41.26 10.18
N GLU A 844 -6.28 41.86 10.86
CA GLU A 844 -5.14 41.09 11.37
C GLU A 844 -5.56 40.36 12.65
N HIS A 845 -5.26 39.09 12.67
CA HIS A 845 -5.54 38.22 13.79
C HIS A 845 -4.47 37.11 13.84
N ASN A 846 -3.83 36.89 14.99
CA ASN A 846 -2.77 35.91 15.18
C ASN A 846 -1.66 35.98 14.09
N ASP A 847 -1.19 37.21 13.81
CA ASP A 847 -0.18 37.51 12.77
C ASP A 847 -0.60 37.15 11.34
N LYS A 848 -1.88 36.81 11.11
CA LYS A 848 -2.48 36.53 9.79
C LYS A 848 -3.56 37.56 9.44
N ILE A 849 -3.85 37.65 8.16
CA ILE A 849 -4.90 38.53 7.65
C ILE A 849 -6.10 37.66 7.26
N GLY A 850 -7.17 37.79 8.02
CA GLY A 850 -8.47 37.26 7.68
C GLY A 850 -9.26 38.23 6.81
N TYR A 851 -10.09 37.70 5.92
CA TYR A 851 -10.94 38.51 5.05
C TYR A 851 -12.41 38.21 5.32
N ALA A 852 -13.27 39.20 5.08
CA ALA A 852 -14.71 38.95 5.05
C ALA A 852 -15.40 39.80 3.98
N LEU A 853 -16.42 39.23 3.36
CA LEU A 853 -17.31 39.89 2.42
C LEU A 853 -18.72 39.87 2.98
N ARG A 854 -19.42 40.99 2.93
CA ARG A 854 -20.82 41.08 3.34
C ARG A 854 -21.63 41.84 2.29
N ALA A 855 -22.84 41.37 2.03
CA ALA A 855 -23.85 42.08 1.28
C ALA A 855 -25.14 42.18 2.08
N SER A 856 -25.82 43.35 2.04
CA SER A 856 -27.11 43.49 2.68
C SER A 856 -28.12 44.25 1.83
N VAL A 857 -29.37 43.94 2.07
CA VAL A 857 -30.48 44.65 1.47
C VAL A 857 -31.57 44.86 2.50
N SER A 858 -32.18 46.05 2.45
CA SER A 858 -33.29 46.41 3.32
C SER A 858 -34.40 47.07 2.50
N PHE A 859 -35.64 46.62 2.71
CA PHE A 859 -36.83 47.10 2.02
C PHE A 859 -37.77 47.73 3.05
N ALA A 860 -38.29 48.96 2.76
CA ALA A 860 -39.39 49.59 3.52
C ALA A 860 -40.70 48.98 3.04
N MET A 861 -41.56 48.60 3.99
CA MET A 861 -42.87 47.98 3.71
C MET A 861 -43.99 48.80 4.32
#